data_acd39ed05dc34ea496a0c7acf93ba32c
#
_entry.id   acd39ed05dc34ea496a0c7acf93ba32c
#
_cell.length_a   1.000
_cell.length_b   1.000
_cell.length_c   1.000
_cell.angle_alpha   90.00
_cell.angle_beta   90.00
_cell.angle_gamma   90.00
#
_symmetry.space_group_name_H-M   'P 1'
#
loop_
_entity.id
_entity.type
_entity.pdbx_description
1 polymer ?
#
loop_
_entity_poly.entity_id
_entity_poly.type
_entity_poly.pdbx_seq_one_letter_code
_entity_poly.pdbx_strand_id
1 'polypeptide(L)'
;MNEKNKVVLSIKNVNKRYKLNKLQTFQALFDINIEFYAGELVSIVGESGSGKSTLMNLIGGLDSNYSGKIIVDNENLRGLNDKQLDKYRKDKVGFIFQSFNLIPHLSILDNVTLALTLSNVNEKEKLERATQMLKKVGLAHELKKKPNQLSGGQRQRVAIARALINNPEIIIADEPTGALDTKTSMQILKILKEIADSGKLVIMVTHSEKVASISSRVIEISDGRIISDHINENYVREKIKNDDEEVISQDENNEIKENNKNVLEENETKIDEEDKKILENNTKSRKNKDKTSIKQNLSVWSAIRLSFHNMWASKTKNLLMAFGVAIGIGSLILMLCFSSGITDYINNTMKSYSDPTIVTISKRSDSGSKSYETFSQEEIGNLINELNTFLQEENYDFVIEDKNNAETEEERQKSNVKYGFEAMTMSVGNISATIGYDFDNDLNYGDDEMMSIYYLYTTPPYYSDKNIIEGEKSTSESGIMFTPAISQLFGEESAVGKSVKVTITYTYSSPDGTTSTQELIIYEKITGIIDTSIMSGFPIMYIDYDLFEYHYERLMETELSPNDLYIQTPNEEISNAISRYISLNHQDDLTGSIEDNLANMFNEMGSIIGTSLTIISLVSIIVAAIMILVVMYMSVTERTKEIGVLKSIGARKTDIKRIFTSESLLLGILSGIIGLVFAGILILITYVALTSFVGLAPLSFKWYYIFIALGVSIIISVLSGLYPATRAARLDPVEALRRE
;
A
#
# COMPACT_ATOMS: atom_id res chain seq x y z
N MET A 1 40.24 43.58 24.64
CA MET A 1 40.89 42.42 24.03
C MET A 1 40.43 42.41 22.56
N ASN A 2 41.34 42.63 21.66
CA ASN A 2 41.02 42.66 20.21
C ASN A 2 40.43 41.34 19.80
N GLU A 3 39.26 41.33 19.12
CA GLU A 3 38.58 40.15 18.59
C GLU A 3 39.48 39.28 17.69
N LYS A 4 40.54 39.80 17.16
CA LYS A 4 41.54 39.15 16.28
C LYS A 4 42.39 38.04 16.94
N ASN A 5 42.36 37.85 18.27
CA ASN A 5 43.15 36.82 18.97
C ASN A 5 42.27 35.75 19.64
N LYS A 6 41.03 35.55 19.20
CA LYS A 6 40.15 34.52 19.75
C LYS A 6 40.49 33.18 19.10
N VAL A 7 40.96 32.17 19.89
CA VAL A 7 41.13 30.81 19.44
C VAL A 7 39.73 30.22 19.12
N VAL A 8 39.53 29.83 17.89
CA VAL A 8 38.26 29.20 17.40
C VAL A 8 38.36 27.69 17.47
N LEU A 9 39.55 27.16 17.15
CA LEU A 9 39.79 25.71 17.09
C LEU A 9 41.17 25.38 17.64
N SER A 10 41.27 24.43 18.56
CA SER A 10 42.50 23.92 19.13
C SER A 10 42.61 22.41 18.99
N ILE A 11 43.69 21.94 18.39
CA ILE A 11 44.01 20.53 18.17
C ILE A 11 45.18 20.16 19.03
N LYS A 12 45.04 19.11 19.88
CA LYS A 12 46.09 18.69 20.84
C LYS A 12 46.31 17.18 20.77
N ASN A 13 47.55 16.79 20.42
CA ASN A 13 48.04 15.42 20.37
C ASN A 13 47.14 14.50 19.57
N VAL A 14 46.63 14.94 18.39
CA VAL A 14 45.69 14.19 17.58
C VAL A 14 46.42 13.17 16.73
N ASN A 15 45.99 11.91 16.89
CA ASN A 15 46.45 10.77 16.09
C ASN A 15 45.26 10.08 15.45
N LYS A 16 45.38 9.66 14.19
CA LYS A 16 44.36 8.92 13.44
C LYS A 16 44.89 7.65 12.84
N ARG A 17 44.19 6.53 13.12
CA ARG A 17 44.49 5.21 12.54
C ARG A 17 43.26 4.68 11.79
N TYR A 18 43.46 4.10 10.61
CA TYR A 18 42.46 3.37 9.84
C TYR A 18 42.74 1.87 9.91
N LYS A 19 41.68 1.06 10.08
CA LYS A 19 41.79 -0.39 9.98
C LYS A 19 41.64 -0.77 8.52
N LEU A 20 42.68 -1.34 7.90
CA LEU A 20 42.64 -1.85 6.53
C LEU A 20 41.96 -3.21 6.46
N ASN A 21 42.28 -4.08 7.43
CA ASN A 21 41.65 -5.38 7.64
C ASN A 21 41.78 -5.78 9.13
N LYS A 22 41.44 -7.04 9.50
CA LYS A 22 41.48 -7.47 10.91
C LYS A 22 42.86 -7.39 11.56
N LEU A 23 43.96 -7.44 10.76
CA LEU A 23 45.34 -7.53 11.24
C LEU A 23 46.19 -6.29 10.93
N GLN A 24 45.76 -5.42 9.98
CA GLN A 24 46.55 -4.29 9.52
C GLN A 24 45.84 -2.99 9.82
N THR A 25 46.64 -2.06 10.39
CA THR A 25 46.21 -0.68 10.62
C THR A 25 47.19 0.26 9.91
N PHE A 26 46.65 1.32 9.31
CA PHE A 26 47.39 2.41 8.71
C PHE A 26 47.24 3.67 9.60
N GLN A 27 48.30 4.29 10.01
CA GLN A 27 48.25 5.54 10.75
C GLN A 27 48.40 6.71 9.78
N ALA A 28 47.35 7.56 9.72
CA ALA A 28 47.24 8.65 8.79
C ALA A 28 47.66 10.00 9.37
N LEU A 29 47.59 10.16 10.70
CA LEU A 29 48.04 11.39 11.40
C LEU A 29 48.82 11.00 12.66
N PHE A 30 49.88 11.72 12.91
CA PHE A 30 50.80 11.52 14.03
C PHE A 30 50.95 12.84 14.81
N ASP A 31 50.47 12.85 16.04
CA ASP A 31 50.68 13.86 17.05
C ASP A 31 50.49 15.33 16.56
N ILE A 32 49.33 15.58 15.91
CA ILE A 32 48.98 16.88 15.36
C ILE A 32 48.66 17.86 16.51
N ASN A 33 49.33 19.00 16.50
CA ASN A 33 49.15 20.08 17.45
C ASN A 33 49.06 21.43 16.68
N ILE A 34 47.90 22.10 16.68
CA ILE A 34 47.61 23.34 15.95
C ILE A 34 46.56 24.15 16.70
N GLU A 35 46.69 25.45 16.72
CA GLU A 35 45.66 26.39 17.12
C GLU A 35 45.29 27.31 15.96
N PHE A 36 43.99 27.55 15.75
CA PHE A 36 43.47 28.41 14.71
C PHE A 36 42.67 29.55 15.32
N TYR A 37 42.79 30.73 14.71
CA TYR A 37 42.20 31.96 15.22
C TYR A 37 41.09 32.50 14.31
N ALA A 38 40.23 33.35 14.87
CA ALA A 38 39.19 34.04 14.12
C ALA A 38 39.79 34.98 13.06
N GLY A 39 39.21 34.96 11.86
CA GLY A 39 39.67 35.82 10.75
C GLY A 39 40.90 35.30 10.01
N GLU A 40 41.41 34.10 10.30
CA GLU A 40 42.51 33.50 9.53
C GLU A 40 42.00 32.84 8.23
N LEU A 41 42.76 33.08 7.15
CA LEU A 41 42.72 32.27 5.94
C LEU A 41 43.95 31.34 5.96
N VAL A 42 43.76 30.07 6.30
CA VAL A 42 44.85 29.10 6.48
C VAL A 42 44.86 28.12 5.30
N SER A 43 46.02 27.96 4.66
CA SER A 43 46.26 26.91 3.68
C SER A 43 46.99 25.74 4.33
N ILE A 44 46.44 24.53 4.18
CA ILE A 44 47.09 23.26 4.51
C ILE A 44 47.65 22.69 3.20
N VAL A 45 48.95 22.61 3.07
CA VAL A 45 49.65 22.14 1.88
C VAL A 45 50.36 20.80 2.14
N GLY A 46 50.75 20.10 1.10
CA GLY A 46 51.49 18.83 1.15
C GLY A 46 51.15 17.88 0.00
N GLU A 47 51.90 16.81 -0.15
CA GLU A 47 51.70 15.83 -1.21
C GLU A 47 50.36 15.03 -1.08
N SER A 48 49.97 14.39 -2.16
CA SER A 48 48.80 13.49 -2.11
C SER A 48 49.05 12.32 -1.13
N GLY A 49 48.10 12.04 -0.26
CA GLY A 49 48.25 11.03 0.79
C GLY A 49 48.89 11.51 2.10
N SER A 50 49.35 12.76 2.21
CA SER A 50 50.01 13.30 3.42
C SER A 50 49.11 13.42 4.66
N GLY A 51 47.79 13.18 4.57
CA GLY A 51 46.85 13.24 5.70
C GLY A 51 45.94 14.49 5.74
N LYS A 52 46.03 15.41 4.77
CA LYS A 52 45.26 16.68 4.71
C LYS A 52 43.77 16.47 4.80
N SER A 53 43.20 15.65 3.90
CA SER A 53 41.73 15.36 3.89
C SER A 53 41.30 14.59 5.15
N THR A 54 42.18 13.79 5.74
CA THR A 54 41.95 13.15 7.03
C THR A 54 41.79 14.20 8.14
N LEU A 55 42.71 15.15 8.22
CA LEU A 55 42.66 16.23 9.21
C LEU A 55 41.38 17.07 9.05
N MET A 56 41.03 17.43 7.82
CA MET A 56 39.79 18.16 7.53
C MET A 56 38.53 17.41 7.97
N ASN A 57 38.49 16.09 7.72
CA ASN A 57 37.35 15.27 8.14
C ASN A 57 37.22 15.20 9.68
N LEU A 58 38.33 15.21 10.41
CA LEU A 58 38.33 15.27 11.87
C LEU A 58 37.83 16.65 12.35
N ILE A 59 38.38 17.73 11.82
CA ILE A 59 38.00 19.12 12.17
C ILE A 59 36.50 19.31 11.85
N GLY A 60 36.06 18.82 10.71
CA GLY A 60 34.68 18.94 10.29
C GLY A 60 33.69 18.03 11.04
N GLY A 61 34.16 17.17 11.94
CA GLY A 61 33.34 16.24 12.70
C GLY A 61 32.67 15.17 11.80
N LEU A 62 33.24 14.90 10.62
CA LEU A 62 32.81 13.82 9.73
C LEU A 62 33.30 12.45 10.19
N ASP A 63 34.51 12.46 10.80
CA ASP A 63 35.12 11.28 11.42
C ASP A 63 35.40 11.60 12.90
N SER A 64 34.90 10.79 13.81
CA SER A 64 35.05 10.97 15.26
C SER A 64 35.97 9.93 15.91
N ASN A 65 36.56 9.02 15.13
CA ASN A 65 37.41 7.96 15.62
C ASN A 65 38.89 8.36 15.56
N TYR A 66 39.37 9.09 16.57
CA TYR A 66 40.78 9.53 16.72
C TYR A 66 41.19 9.55 18.19
N SER A 67 42.48 9.66 18.48
CA SER A 67 43.01 9.97 19.82
C SER A 67 43.47 11.42 19.92
N GLY A 68 43.58 11.95 21.13
CA GLY A 68 43.85 13.37 21.35
C GLY A 68 42.59 14.20 21.56
N LYS A 69 42.67 15.52 21.39
CA LYS A 69 41.57 16.46 21.60
C LYS A 69 41.46 17.45 20.45
N ILE A 70 40.25 17.64 19.95
CA ILE A 70 39.87 18.73 19.04
C ILE A 70 38.83 19.57 19.76
N ILE A 71 39.18 20.79 20.10
CA ILE A 71 38.37 21.67 20.96
C ILE A 71 37.88 22.85 20.11
N VAL A 72 36.56 23.04 20.07
CA VAL A 72 35.87 24.17 19.43
C VAL A 72 34.92 24.77 20.45
N ASP A 73 34.98 26.10 20.66
CA ASP A 73 34.17 26.78 21.68
C ASP A 73 34.22 26.10 23.07
N ASN A 74 35.38 25.65 23.50
CA ASN A 74 35.64 24.93 24.75
C ASN A 74 35.00 23.52 24.83
N GLU A 75 34.36 23.01 23.76
CA GLU A 75 33.83 21.65 23.70
C GLU A 75 34.79 20.73 22.94
N ASN A 76 35.05 19.51 23.48
CA ASN A 76 35.87 18.51 22.79
C ASN A 76 35.04 17.66 21.88
N LEU A 77 35.30 17.69 20.58
CA LEU A 77 34.53 16.95 19.56
C LEU A 77 34.52 15.43 19.77
N ARG A 78 35.62 14.88 20.34
CA ARG A 78 35.73 13.42 20.60
C ARG A 78 34.69 12.89 21.58
N GLY A 79 34.19 13.73 22.49
CA GLY A 79 33.17 13.35 23.50
C GLY A 79 31.75 13.49 23.02
N LEU A 80 31.54 14.04 21.83
CA LEU A 80 30.22 14.31 21.31
C LEU A 80 29.55 13.04 20.73
N ASN A 81 28.24 12.88 21.02
CA ASN A 81 27.43 11.86 20.37
C ASN A 81 27.01 12.29 18.97
N ASP A 82 26.46 11.33 18.18
CA ASP A 82 26.06 11.58 16.79
C ASP A 82 25.17 12.84 16.63
N LYS A 83 24.20 13.06 17.54
CA LYS A 83 23.29 14.20 17.47
C LYS A 83 24.01 15.54 17.72
N GLN A 84 25.00 15.55 18.61
CA GLN A 84 25.83 16.72 18.88
C GLN A 84 26.76 17.00 17.71
N LEU A 85 27.37 15.97 17.10
CA LEU A 85 28.17 16.12 15.88
C LEU A 85 27.33 16.59 14.68
N ASP A 86 26.09 16.10 14.52
CA ASP A 86 25.17 16.59 13.50
C ASP A 86 24.89 18.12 13.72
N LYS A 87 24.68 18.53 14.98
CA LYS A 87 24.49 19.92 15.33
C LYS A 87 25.74 20.76 15.07
N TYR A 88 26.94 20.26 15.43
CA TYR A 88 28.21 20.89 15.17
C TYR A 88 28.38 21.13 13.65
N ARG A 89 28.22 20.12 12.81
CA ARG A 89 28.30 20.26 11.35
C ARG A 89 27.29 21.26 10.78
N LYS A 90 26.10 21.32 11.35
CA LYS A 90 25.07 22.23 10.88
C LYS A 90 25.30 23.68 11.27
N ASP A 91 25.70 23.91 12.53
CA ASP A 91 25.70 25.25 13.12
C ASP A 91 27.10 25.91 13.09
N LYS A 92 28.17 25.10 13.09
CA LYS A 92 29.56 25.62 13.26
C LYS A 92 30.44 25.47 12.03
N VAL A 93 30.14 24.52 11.12
CA VAL A 93 31.03 24.20 10.00
C VAL A 93 30.31 24.36 8.66
N GLY A 94 30.99 25.00 7.72
CA GLY A 94 30.58 25.06 6.31
C GLY A 94 31.59 24.29 5.44
N PHE A 95 31.13 23.29 4.68
CA PHE A 95 31.96 22.49 3.79
C PHE A 95 31.90 22.98 2.34
N ILE A 96 33.05 23.18 1.72
CA ILE A 96 33.24 23.46 0.30
C ILE A 96 34.08 22.32 -0.27
N PHE A 97 33.51 21.48 -1.10
CA PHE A 97 34.14 20.27 -1.67
C PHE A 97 34.75 20.53 -3.03
N GLN A 98 35.81 19.83 -3.38
CA GLN A 98 36.50 19.87 -4.68
C GLN A 98 35.54 19.59 -5.84
N SER A 99 34.68 18.59 -5.73
CA SER A 99 33.70 18.20 -6.77
C SER A 99 32.37 18.95 -6.67
N PHE A 100 32.32 20.12 -5.97
CA PHE A 100 31.13 20.94 -5.70
C PHE A 100 30.07 20.23 -4.87
N ASN A 101 29.85 18.93 -5.11
CA ASN A 101 28.85 18.06 -4.45
C ASN A 101 27.45 18.70 -4.38
N LEU A 102 27.02 19.29 -5.50
CA LEU A 102 25.66 19.79 -5.68
C LEU A 102 24.76 18.63 -6.08
N ILE A 103 23.51 18.67 -5.61
CA ILE A 103 22.49 17.68 -5.98
C ILE A 103 22.00 18.00 -7.40
N PRO A 104 22.23 17.11 -8.41
CA PRO A 104 22.09 17.46 -9.83
C PRO A 104 20.66 17.78 -10.26
N HIS A 105 19.66 17.17 -9.63
CA HIS A 105 18.26 17.32 -9.97
C HIS A 105 17.57 18.50 -9.29
N LEU A 106 18.20 19.09 -8.26
CA LEU A 106 17.73 20.30 -7.58
C LEU A 106 18.19 21.56 -8.30
N SER A 107 17.38 22.64 -8.22
CA SER A 107 17.81 23.95 -8.64
C SER A 107 18.97 24.47 -7.75
N ILE A 108 19.69 25.52 -8.17
CA ILE A 108 20.72 26.10 -7.32
C ILE A 108 20.13 26.73 -6.05
N LEU A 109 18.93 27.30 -6.17
CA LEU A 109 18.21 27.82 -5.01
C LEU A 109 17.88 26.69 -4.02
N ASP A 110 17.38 25.53 -4.51
CA ASP A 110 17.09 24.38 -3.66
C ASP A 110 18.35 23.77 -3.06
N ASN A 111 19.48 23.72 -3.79
CA ASN A 111 20.77 23.28 -3.25
C ASN A 111 21.24 24.15 -2.07
N VAL A 112 21.03 25.46 -2.12
CA VAL A 112 21.39 26.36 -1.03
C VAL A 112 20.40 26.28 0.12
N THR A 113 19.07 26.23 -0.16
CA THR A 113 18.04 26.10 0.88
C THR A 113 18.10 24.76 1.62
N LEU A 114 18.72 23.73 1.04
CA LEU A 114 18.84 22.40 1.64
C LEU A 114 19.47 22.44 3.04
N ALA A 115 20.52 23.26 3.22
CA ALA A 115 21.16 23.43 4.53
C ALA A 115 20.22 24.07 5.57
N LEU A 116 19.32 24.96 5.15
CA LEU A 116 18.28 25.54 6.02
C LEU A 116 17.08 24.60 6.24
N THR A 117 16.84 23.68 5.34
CA THR A 117 15.74 22.72 5.46
C THR A 117 15.92 21.78 6.65
N LEU A 118 17.16 21.52 7.03
CA LEU A 118 17.54 20.79 8.24
C LEU A 118 17.38 21.63 9.52
N SER A 119 17.08 22.91 9.39
CA SER A 119 16.81 23.86 10.48
C SER A 119 15.31 24.17 10.49
N ASN A 120 14.73 24.44 11.65
CA ASN A 120 13.29 24.75 11.75
C ASN A 120 13.01 26.22 11.35
N VAL A 121 13.40 26.59 10.13
CA VAL A 121 13.21 27.91 9.55
C VAL A 121 11.97 27.87 8.65
N ASN A 122 11.18 28.94 8.62
CA ASN A 122 9.99 29.06 7.77
C ASN A 122 10.41 29.04 6.29
N GLU A 123 9.58 28.47 5.41
CA GLU A 123 9.85 28.35 3.97
C GLU A 123 10.12 29.72 3.30
N LYS A 124 9.37 30.76 3.67
CA LYS A 124 9.56 32.10 3.15
C LYS A 124 10.95 32.65 3.52
N GLU A 125 11.34 32.49 4.78
CA GLU A 125 12.64 32.92 5.28
C GLU A 125 13.82 32.15 4.65
N LYS A 126 13.63 30.82 4.41
CA LYS A 126 14.64 30.01 3.71
C LYS A 126 14.90 30.53 2.30
N LEU A 127 13.83 30.77 1.53
CA LEU A 127 13.92 31.25 0.16
C LEU A 127 14.55 32.61 0.10
N GLU A 128 14.20 33.51 1.00
CA GLU A 128 14.73 34.86 1.08
C GLU A 128 16.25 34.88 1.41
N ARG A 129 16.64 34.14 2.46
CA ARG A 129 18.07 34.00 2.83
C ARG A 129 18.90 33.36 1.71
N ALA A 130 18.37 32.29 1.07
CA ALA A 130 19.08 31.63 -0.02
C ALA A 130 19.22 32.53 -1.25
N THR A 131 18.18 33.31 -1.57
CA THR A 131 18.22 34.28 -2.66
C THR A 131 19.25 35.38 -2.39
N GLN A 132 19.28 35.94 -1.17
CA GLN A 132 20.27 36.94 -0.76
C GLN A 132 21.69 36.37 -0.81
N MET A 133 21.89 35.10 -0.36
CA MET A 133 23.20 34.49 -0.39
C MET A 133 23.68 34.23 -1.82
N LEU A 134 22.79 33.77 -2.72
CA LEU A 134 23.11 33.61 -4.14
C LEU A 134 23.38 34.94 -4.83
N LYS A 135 22.73 36.04 -4.42
CA LYS A 135 23.02 37.40 -4.88
C LYS A 135 24.43 37.84 -4.45
N LYS A 136 24.83 37.57 -3.19
CA LYS A 136 26.17 37.87 -2.68
C LYS A 136 27.29 37.19 -3.45
N VAL A 137 27.06 35.95 -3.92
CA VAL A 137 28.06 35.24 -4.76
C VAL A 137 27.89 35.49 -6.26
N GLY A 138 27.07 36.49 -6.66
CA GLY A 138 26.92 36.92 -8.05
C GLY A 138 26.08 36.01 -8.93
N LEU A 139 25.09 35.27 -8.36
CA LEU A 139 24.22 34.33 -9.05
C LEU A 139 22.72 34.70 -8.95
N ALA A 140 22.42 35.99 -8.83
CA ALA A 140 21.03 36.46 -8.66
C ALA A 140 20.08 36.06 -9.79
N HIS A 141 20.57 35.94 -11.02
CA HIS A 141 19.75 35.65 -12.22
C HIS A 141 19.64 34.15 -12.54
N GLU A 142 20.33 33.30 -11.77
CA GLU A 142 20.47 31.87 -12.09
C GLU A 142 19.64 30.93 -11.17
N LEU A 143 18.81 31.47 -10.30
CA LEU A 143 18.14 30.77 -9.18
C LEU A 143 17.46 29.46 -9.55
N LYS A 144 16.83 29.40 -10.74
CA LYS A 144 16.07 28.23 -11.21
C LYS A 144 16.90 27.23 -12.00
N LYS A 145 18.14 27.57 -12.37
CA LYS A 145 19.03 26.67 -13.12
C LYS A 145 19.44 25.47 -12.26
N LYS A 146 19.76 24.37 -12.94
CA LYS A 146 20.31 23.16 -12.32
C LYS A 146 21.84 23.17 -12.44
N PRO A 147 22.56 22.39 -11.60
CA PRO A 147 24.04 22.36 -11.62
C PRO A 147 24.66 22.04 -12.98
N ASN A 148 24.03 21.20 -13.79
CA ASN A 148 24.51 20.85 -15.12
C ASN A 148 24.38 21.97 -16.17
N GLN A 149 23.66 23.06 -15.84
CA GLN A 149 23.49 24.23 -16.69
C GLN A 149 24.46 25.36 -16.33
N LEU A 150 25.39 25.13 -15.38
CA LEU A 150 26.32 26.09 -14.85
C LEU A 150 27.78 25.77 -15.22
N SER A 151 28.60 26.81 -15.35
CA SER A 151 30.07 26.65 -15.45
C SER A 151 30.64 26.09 -14.13
N GLY A 152 31.89 25.59 -14.17
CA GLY A 152 32.60 25.12 -12.96
C GLY A 152 32.66 26.18 -11.86
N GLY A 153 33.04 27.41 -12.20
CA GLY A 153 33.08 28.50 -11.24
C GLY A 153 31.73 28.93 -10.69
N GLN A 154 30.67 28.86 -11.51
CA GLN A 154 29.31 29.10 -11.02
C GLN A 154 28.89 28.02 -10.05
N ARG A 155 29.18 26.74 -10.33
CA ARG A 155 28.90 25.62 -9.40
C ARG A 155 29.65 25.79 -8.08
N GLN A 156 30.92 26.26 -8.10
CA GLN A 156 31.69 26.50 -6.90
C GLN A 156 31.09 27.63 -6.07
N ARG A 157 30.63 28.71 -6.71
CA ARG A 157 29.93 29.81 -6.00
C ARG A 157 28.63 29.33 -5.35
N VAL A 158 27.86 28.40 -5.96
CA VAL A 158 26.72 27.79 -5.31
C VAL A 158 27.12 26.94 -4.10
N ALA A 159 28.23 26.19 -4.19
CA ALA A 159 28.74 25.39 -3.07
C ALA A 159 29.18 26.29 -1.91
N ILE A 160 29.81 27.43 -2.20
CA ILE A 160 30.17 28.46 -1.20
C ILE A 160 28.90 29.06 -0.56
N ALA A 161 27.89 29.42 -1.36
CA ALA A 161 26.64 29.96 -0.85
C ALA A 161 25.94 28.94 0.09
N ARG A 162 25.94 27.65 -0.27
CA ARG A 162 25.42 26.57 0.57
C ARG A 162 26.18 26.42 1.88
N ALA A 163 27.53 26.54 1.85
CA ALA A 163 28.35 26.45 3.05
C ALA A 163 28.09 27.62 4.02
N LEU A 164 27.83 28.82 3.50
CA LEU A 164 27.65 30.05 4.27
C LEU A 164 26.24 30.29 4.81
N ILE A 165 25.23 29.66 4.26
CA ILE A 165 23.80 29.99 4.53
C ILE A 165 23.40 29.86 6.00
N ASN A 166 24.05 28.96 6.75
CA ASN A 166 23.88 28.78 8.20
C ASN A 166 24.76 29.72 9.02
N ASN A 167 25.53 30.57 8.38
CA ASN A 167 26.48 31.50 9.01
C ASN A 167 27.47 30.79 9.95
N PRO A 168 28.21 29.75 9.51
CA PRO A 168 29.14 28.99 10.34
C PRO A 168 30.35 29.87 10.76
N GLU A 169 31.04 29.46 11.84
CA GLU A 169 32.29 30.11 12.31
C GLU A 169 33.51 29.54 11.59
N ILE A 170 33.45 28.29 11.14
CA ILE A 170 34.56 27.58 10.48
C ILE A 170 34.12 27.19 9.06
N ILE A 171 34.92 27.58 8.07
CA ILE A 171 34.75 27.13 6.67
C ILE A 171 35.90 26.18 6.35
N ILE A 172 35.57 25.01 5.84
CA ILE A 172 36.53 24.01 5.41
C ILE A 172 36.40 23.87 3.89
N ALA A 173 37.45 24.16 3.15
CA ALA A 173 37.49 24.12 1.69
C ALA A 173 38.53 23.10 1.21
N ASP A 174 38.05 22.03 0.55
CA ASP A 174 38.89 20.98 -0.03
C ASP A 174 39.16 21.30 -1.49
N GLU A 175 40.36 21.70 -1.83
CA GLU A 175 40.79 22.09 -3.19
C GLU A 175 39.78 22.98 -3.93
N PRO A 176 39.35 24.12 -3.35
CA PRO A 176 38.24 24.90 -3.87
C PRO A 176 38.41 25.47 -5.27
N THR A 177 39.59 25.38 -5.83
CA THR A 177 39.96 25.91 -7.16
C THR A 177 40.53 24.84 -8.10
N GLY A 178 40.67 23.57 -7.67
CA GLY A 178 41.36 22.54 -8.40
C GLY A 178 40.73 22.17 -9.77
N ALA A 179 39.43 22.43 -9.92
CA ALA A 179 38.68 22.13 -11.16
C ALA A 179 38.37 23.40 -12.00
N LEU A 180 39.04 24.51 -11.75
CA LEU A 180 38.70 25.81 -12.34
C LEU A 180 39.88 26.44 -13.12
N ASP A 181 39.53 27.25 -14.11
CA ASP A 181 40.51 28.09 -14.79
C ASP A 181 41.12 29.16 -13.87
N THR A 182 42.29 29.72 -14.24
CA THR A 182 43.03 30.64 -13.41
C THR A 182 42.23 31.90 -13.01
N LYS A 183 41.45 32.48 -13.94
CA LYS A 183 40.67 33.69 -13.70
C LYS A 183 39.54 33.43 -12.70
N THR A 184 38.84 32.34 -12.90
CA THR A 184 37.75 31.89 -11.99
C THR A 184 38.31 31.52 -10.62
N SER A 185 39.47 30.85 -10.56
CA SER A 185 40.18 30.50 -9.33
C SER A 185 40.44 31.71 -8.48
N MET A 186 40.96 32.80 -9.08
CA MET A 186 41.23 34.06 -8.37
C MET A 186 39.95 34.70 -7.81
N GLN A 187 38.85 34.63 -8.53
CA GLN A 187 37.56 35.12 -8.05
C GLN A 187 37.07 34.34 -6.81
N ILE A 188 37.23 33.01 -6.83
CA ILE A 188 36.86 32.17 -5.67
C ILE A 188 37.72 32.46 -4.48
N LEU A 189 39.05 32.60 -4.66
CA LEU A 189 39.99 32.94 -3.61
C LEU A 189 39.71 34.33 -2.98
N LYS A 190 39.32 35.32 -3.80
CA LYS A 190 38.85 36.60 -3.31
C LYS A 190 37.64 36.47 -2.39
N ILE A 191 36.64 35.68 -2.78
CA ILE A 191 35.46 35.41 -1.94
C ILE A 191 35.89 34.76 -0.60
N LEU A 192 36.77 33.75 -0.63
CA LEU A 192 37.25 33.10 0.59
C LEU A 192 38.04 34.06 1.50
N LYS A 193 38.81 34.97 0.92
CA LYS A 193 39.50 36.03 1.65
C LYS A 193 38.50 36.98 2.33
N GLU A 194 37.51 37.48 1.60
CA GLU A 194 36.44 38.33 2.14
C GLU A 194 35.69 37.65 3.30
N ILE A 195 35.46 36.31 3.22
CA ILE A 195 34.85 35.52 4.29
C ILE A 195 35.77 35.51 5.53
N ALA A 196 37.08 35.30 5.37
CA ALA A 196 38.01 35.33 6.47
C ALA A 196 38.10 36.74 7.09
N ASP A 197 38.19 37.80 6.27
CA ASP A 197 38.20 39.18 6.70
C ASP A 197 36.93 39.58 7.49
N SER A 198 35.80 38.90 7.23
CA SER A 198 34.57 39.05 8.03
C SER A 198 34.65 38.41 9.44
N GLY A 199 35.80 37.89 9.86
CA GLY A 199 36.04 37.30 11.19
C GLY A 199 35.84 35.79 11.27
N LYS A 200 35.62 35.07 10.16
CA LYS A 200 35.46 33.60 10.14
C LYS A 200 36.83 32.93 9.96
N LEU A 201 36.98 31.73 10.53
CA LEU A 201 38.12 30.87 10.24
C LEU A 201 37.87 30.12 8.92
N VAL A 202 38.78 30.31 7.94
CA VAL A 202 38.75 29.59 6.65
C VAL A 202 39.97 28.68 6.57
N ILE A 203 39.74 27.36 6.55
CA ILE A 203 40.78 26.34 6.37
C ILE A 203 40.67 25.79 4.96
N MET A 204 41.69 25.95 4.17
CA MET A 204 41.75 25.53 2.77
C MET A 204 42.84 24.47 2.59
N VAL A 205 42.51 23.34 1.97
CA VAL A 205 43.49 22.38 1.49
C VAL A 205 43.82 22.68 0.04
N THR A 206 45.11 22.71 -0.28
CA THR A 206 45.55 22.87 -1.67
C THR A 206 46.93 22.24 -1.87
N HIS A 207 47.19 21.86 -3.11
CA HIS A 207 48.51 21.42 -3.56
C HIS A 207 49.20 22.51 -4.40
N SER A 208 48.57 23.69 -4.60
CA SER A 208 49.09 24.80 -5.39
C SER A 208 49.76 25.84 -4.50
N GLU A 209 51.06 26.06 -4.69
CA GLU A 209 51.82 27.10 -4.00
C GLU A 209 51.23 28.50 -4.27
N LYS A 210 50.73 28.73 -5.50
CA LYS A 210 50.10 29.99 -5.90
C LYS A 210 48.83 30.27 -5.10
N VAL A 211 48.07 29.23 -4.75
CA VAL A 211 46.86 29.34 -3.91
C VAL A 211 47.27 29.57 -2.43
N ALA A 212 48.29 28.85 -1.98
CA ALA A 212 48.82 29.01 -0.62
C ALA A 212 49.41 30.43 -0.37
N SER A 213 50.01 31.07 -1.37
CA SER A 213 50.61 32.42 -1.24
C SER A 213 49.59 33.52 -0.93
N ILE A 214 48.28 33.30 -1.16
CA ILE A 214 47.21 34.24 -0.89
C ILE A 214 46.67 34.10 0.56
N SER A 215 47.06 33.03 1.26
CA SER A 215 46.60 32.76 2.62
C SER A 215 47.42 33.51 3.65
N SER A 216 46.78 33.86 4.78
CA SER A 216 47.46 34.54 5.90
C SER A 216 48.45 33.63 6.63
N ARG A 217 48.25 32.30 6.56
CA ARG A 217 49.08 31.31 7.22
C ARG A 217 49.13 30.03 6.39
N VAL A 218 50.29 29.40 6.32
CA VAL A 218 50.54 28.18 5.58
C VAL A 218 51.04 27.10 6.52
N ILE A 219 50.37 25.96 6.52
CA ILE A 219 50.72 24.79 7.32
C ILE A 219 51.05 23.65 6.36
N GLU A 220 52.25 23.11 6.45
CA GLU A 220 52.70 21.98 5.62
C GLU A 220 52.60 20.66 6.36
N ILE A 221 51.96 19.70 5.71
CA ILE A 221 51.80 18.32 6.25
C ILE A 221 52.47 17.33 5.30
N SER A 222 53.40 16.54 5.84
CA SER A 222 54.00 15.40 5.17
C SER A 222 53.94 14.16 6.07
N ASP A 223 53.67 13.00 5.50
CA ASP A 223 53.58 11.72 6.20
C ASP A 223 52.76 11.74 7.50
N GLY A 224 51.69 12.53 7.51
CA GLY A 224 50.77 12.66 8.64
C GLY A 224 51.30 13.53 9.79
N ARG A 225 52.37 14.29 9.59
CA ARG A 225 52.99 15.20 10.57
C ARG A 225 53.02 16.61 10.04
N ILE A 226 52.94 17.59 10.93
CA ILE A 226 53.22 19.00 10.59
C ILE A 226 54.70 19.15 10.44
N ILE A 227 55.15 19.64 9.30
CA ILE A 227 56.56 19.95 9.01
C ILE A 227 56.84 21.42 9.21
N SER A 228 55.96 22.28 8.73
CA SER A 228 56.12 23.75 8.89
C SER A 228 54.74 24.39 9.18
N ASP A 229 54.82 25.51 9.92
CA ASP A 229 53.66 26.36 10.27
C ASP A 229 54.17 27.78 10.35
N HIS A 230 53.85 28.61 9.36
CA HIS A 230 54.36 29.95 9.25
C HIS A 230 53.30 30.95 8.77
N ILE A 231 53.43 32.19 9.27
CA ILE A 231 52.61 33.32 8.84
C ILE A 231 53.16 33.85 7.52
N ASN A 232 52.31 34.12 6.55
CA ASN A 232 52.67 34.64 5.26
C ASN A 232 52.88 36.17 5.35
N GLU A 233 54.12 36.58 5.43
CA GLU A 233 54.49 37.98 5.54
C GLU A 233 53.99 38.86 4.39
N ASN A 234 53.92 38.34 3.18
CA ASN A 234 53.41 39.05 2.02
C ASN A 234 51.92 39.41 2.15
N TYR A 235 51.11 38.49 2.71
CA TYR A 235 49.71 38.73 3.01
C TYR A 235 49.55 39.88 4.05
N VAL A 236 50.36 39.90 5.06
CA VAL A 236 50.33 40.93 6.11
C VAL A 236 50.71 42.30 5.53
N ARG A 237 51.69 42.34 4.64
CA ARG A 237 52.11 43.59 3.98
C ARG A 237 51.07 44.13 3.00
N GLU A 238 50.42 43.31 2.26
CA GLU A 238 49.29 43.73 1.38
C GLU A 238 48.11 44.27 2.21
N LYS A 239 47.80 43.65 3.34
CA LYS A 239 46.71 44.09 4.21
C LYS A 239 46.96 45.44 4.80
N ILE A 240 48.20 45.70 5.26
CA ILE A 240 48.66 47.05 5.78
C ILE A 240 48.54 48.09 4.67
N LYS A 241 48.99 47.79 3.42
CA LYS A 241 48.83 48.68 2.29
C LYS A 241 47.41 49.04 1.94
N ASN A 242 46.51 48.04 1.93
CA ASN A 242 45.11 48.26 1.61
C ASN A 242 44.36 49.00 2.73
N ASP A 243 44.67 48.71 4.00
CA ASP A 243 44.17 49.47 5.15
C ASP A 243 44.68 50.97 5.12
N ASP A 244 45.89 51.17 4.70
CA ASP A 244 46.46 52.55 4.51
C ASP A 244 45.86 53.29 3.31
N GLU A 245 45.59 52.58 2.17
CA GLU A 245 44.89 53.12 0.99
C GLU A 245 43.41 53.42 1.28
N GLU A 246 42.68 52.60 2.10
CA GLU A 246 41.33 52.90 2.55
C GLU A 246 41.26 54.11 3.46
N VAL A 247 42.25 54.29 4.33
CA VAL A 247 42.37 55.51 5.19
C VAL A 247 42.67 56.76 4.35
N ILE A 248 43.56 56.65 3.38
CA ILE A 248 43.90 57.78 2.49
C ILE A 248 42.71 58.10 1.55
N SER A 249 41.99 57.09 1.05
CA SER A 249 40.84 57.33 0.21
C SER A 249 39.61 57.84 0.98
N GLN A 250 39.54 57.66 2.30
CA GLN A 250 38.52 58.29 3.15
C GLN A 250 38.81 59.73 3.41
N ASP A 251 40.10 60.12 3.55
CA ASP A 251 40.49 61.50 3.71
C ASP A 251 40.37 62.32 2.41
N GLU A 252 40.78 61.84 1.26
CA GLU A 252 40.53 62.43 -0.06
C GLU A 252 39.06 62.58 -0.45
N ASN A 253 38.18 61.60 -0.07
CA ASN A 253 36.79 61.71 -0.30
C ASN A 253 36.07 62.75 0.60
N ASN A 254 36.62 63.11 1.70
CA ASN A 254 36.03 64.14 2.55
C ASN A 254 36.24 65.57 1.98
N GLU A 255 37.33 65.83 1.21
CA GLU A 255 37.53 67.12 0.53
C GLU A 255 36.70 67.30 -0.76
N ILE A 256 36.29 66.20 -1.43
CA ILE A 256 35.49 66.23 -2.65
C ILE A 256 33.99 66.27 -2.35
N LYS A 257 33.53 65.86 -1.15
CA LYS A 257 32.14 65.76 -0.75
C LYS A 257 31.43 67.07 -0.40
N GLU A 258 32.17 68.20 -0.27
CA GLU A 258 31.51 69.48 0.00
C GLU A 258 30.87 70.17 -1.21
N ASN A 259 31.11 69.70 -2.45
CA ASN A 259 30.60 70.34 -3.66
C ASN A 259 29.52 69.59 -4.42
N ASN A 260 29.11 68.40 -3.96
CA ASN A 260 28.04 67.61 -4.68
C ASN A 260 26.92 67.17 -3.77
N LYS A 261 26.57 67.89 -2.74
CA LYS A 261 25.72 67.46 -1.63
C LYS A 261 24.16 67.59 -1.87
N ASN A 262 23.69 67.87 -3.06
CA ASN A 262 22.26 68.17 -3.24
C ASN A 262 21.44 67.26 -4.20
N VAL A 263 21.98 66.12 -4.68
CA VAL A 263 21.23 65.29 -5.63
C VAL A 263 21.19 63.76 -5.28
N LEU A 264 21.91 63.30 -4.28
CA LEU A 264 22.02 61.85 -3.94
C LEU A 264 21.55 61.44 -2.53
N GLU A 265 21.12 62.40 -1.69
CA GLU A 265 20.77 62.10 -0.28
C GLU A 265 19.41 61.42 -0.05
N GLU A 266 18.54 61.28 -1.06
CA GLU A 266 17.21 60.67 -0.84
C GLU A 266 17.14 59.13 -1.04
N ASN A 267 18.16 58.50 -1.63
CA ASN A 267 18.11 57.05 -1.92
C ASN A 267 19.05 56.19 -1.06
N GLU A 268 20.09 56.72 -0.44
CA GLU A 268 21.03 55.91 0.38
C GLU A 268 20.63 55.82 1.86
N THR A 269 19.95 56.82 2.40
CA THR A 269 19.50 56.85 3.81
C THR A 269 18.36 55.84 4.11
N LYS A 270 17.60 55.40 3.09
CA LYS A 270 16.55 54.37 3.31
C LYS A 270 17.09 52.92 3.34
N ILE A 271 18.26 52.69 2.73
CA ILE A 271 18.84 51.33 2.64
C ILE A 271 19.61 50.99 3.93
N ASP A 272 20.31 51.95 4.53
CA ASP A 272 21.09 51.71 5.76
C ASP A 272 20.23 51.60 7.03
N GLU A 273 19.09 52.27 7.09
CA GLU A 273 18.14 52.12 8.21
C GLU A 273 17.36 50.80 8.19
N GLU A 274 17.02 50.28 7.01
CA GLU A 274 16.39 48.95 6.88
C GLU A 274 17.38 47.84 7.24
N ASP A 275 18.64 47.90 6.82
CA ASP A 275 19.67 46.92 7.15
C ASP A 275 20.04 46.95 8.64
N LYS A 276 20.09 48.13 9.29
CA LYS A 276 20.27 48.24 10.75
C LYS A 276 19.08 47.71 11.53
N LYS A 277 17.84 47.96 11.09
CA LYS A 277 16.63 47.38 11.70
C LYS A 277 16.54 45.85 11.51
N ILE A 278 17.03 45.33 10.40
CA ILE A 278 17.09 43.87 10.13
C ILE A 278 18.17 43.22 11.02
N LEU A 279 19.32 43.85 11.24
CA LEU A 279 20.36 43.37 12.16
C LEU A 279 19.94 43.45 13.64
N GLU A 280 19.26 44.52 14.06
CA GLU A 280 18.73 44.63 15.43
C GLU A 280 17.57 43.66 15.70
N ASN A 281 16.68 43.46 14.75
CA ASN A 281 15.63 42.47 14.88
C ASN A 281 16.16 41.02 14.90
N ASN A 282 17.24 40.73 14.18
CA ASN A 282 17.92 39.46 14.22
C ASN A 282 18.64 39.20 15.55
N THR A 283 19.19 40.25 16.18
CA THR A 283 19.85 40.16 17.51
C THR A 283 18.80 40.05 18.65
N LYS A 284 17.68 40.75 18.56
CA LYS A 284 16.56 40.62 19.53
C LYS A 284 15.87 39.28 19.42
N SER A 285 15.71 38.73 18.21
CA SER A 285 15.14 37.40 17.96
C SER A 285 16.05 36.27 18.49
N ARG A 286 17.39 36.47 18.52
CA ARG A 286 18.34 35.51 19.12
C ARG A 286 18.28 35.47 20.66
N LYS A 287 18.12 36.61 21.34
CA LYS A 287 18.05 36.64 22.82
C LYS A 287 16.77 36.01 23.39
N ASN A 288 15.66 35.97 22.64
CA ASN A 288 14.42 35.33 23.08
C ASN A 288 14.30 33.85 22.69
N LYS A 289 15.22 33.31 21.88
CA LYS A 289 15.16 31.88 21.44
C LYS A 289 15.91 30.91 22.37
N ASP A 290 16.65 31.39 23.35
CA ASP A 290 17.43 30.52 24.28
C ASP A 290 16.58 29.77 25.32
N LYS A 291 15.27 29.97 25.37
CA LYS A 291 14.36 29.31 26.36
C LYS A 291 13.36 28.31 25.82
N THR A 292 13.28 28.10 24.51
CA THR A 292 12.45 27.02 23.96
C THR A 292 13.34 26.03 23.22
N SER A 293 13.43 24.81 23.74
CA SER A 293 14.08 23.69 23.04
C SER A 293 13.31 23.38 21.74
N ILE A 294 13.61 24.09 20.68
CA ILE A 294 13.02 23.87 19.35
C ILE A 294 13.41 22.47 18.91
N LYS A 295 12.46 21.58 18.80
CA LYS A 295 12.65 20.25 18.22
C LYS A 295 13.23 20.39 16.81
N GLN A 296 14.55 20.24 16.70
CA GLN A 296 15.32 20.38 15.46
C GLN A 296 15.21 19.10 14.64
N ASN A 297 14.07 18.86 14.00
CA ASN A 297 13.87 17.73 13.11
C ASN A 297 13.36 18.23 11.77
N LEU A 298 13.80 17.60 10.68
CA LEU A 298 13.20 17.79 9.36
C LEU A 298 11.69 17.57 9.47
N SER A 299 10.89 18.54 9.05
CA SER A 299 9.43 18.39 9.01
C SER A 299 9.04 17.25 8.07
N VAL A 300 8.02 16.46 8.44
CA VAL A 300 7.49 15.38 7.58
C VAL A 300 7.06 15.94 6.22
N TRP A 301 6.43 17.12 6.22
CA TRP A 301 6.01 17.78 4.98
C TRP A 301 7.19 18.18 4.08
N SER A 302 8.28 18.71 4.68
CA SER A 302 9.50 19.01 3.92
C SER A 302 10.17 17.74 3.38
N ALA A 303 10.11 16.62 4.12
CA ALA A 303 10.60 15.33 3.64
C ALA A 303 9.77 14.82 2.45
N ILE A 304 8.45 14.89 2.53
CA ILE A 304 7.54 14.51 1.45
C ILE A 304 7.79 15.36 0.20
N ARG A 305 7.92 16.70 0.36
CA ARG A 305 8.19 17.60 -0.77
C ARG A 305 9.52 17.27 -1.45
N LEU A 306 10.57 17.03 -0.66
CA LEU A 306 11.88 16.65 -1.19
C LEU A 306 11.82 15.30 -1.90
N SER A 307 11.14 14.30 -1.31
CA SER A 307 10.96 12.98 -1.90
C SER A 307 10.14 13.03 -3.18
N PHE A 308 9.11 13.87 -3.25
CA PHE A 308 8.33 14.08 -4.47
C PHE A 308 9.18 14.65 -5.60
N HIS A 309 10.03 15.64 -5.28
CA HIS A 309 10.95 16.21 -6.27
C HIS A 309 11.97 15.18 -6.78
N ASN A 310 12.49 14.36 -5.88
CA ASN A 310 13.39 13.25 -6.19
C ASN A 310 12.72 12.20 -7.08
N MET A 311 11.48 11.83 -6.74
CA MET A 311 10.69 10.86 -7.49
C MET A 311 10.42 11.35 -8.93
N TRP A 312 10.11 12.64 -9.08
CA TRP A 312 9.87 13.24 -10.40
C TRP A 312 11.14 13.33 -11.25
N ALA A 313 12.30 13.53 -10.63
CA ALA A 313 13.58 13.52 -11.33
C ALA A 313 13.91 12.17 -12.00
N SER A 314 13.47 11.07 -11.41
CA SER A 314 13.64 9.68 -11.89
C SER A 314 12.32 9.06 -12.34
N LYS A 315 11.43 9.84 -12.97
CA LYS A 315 10.03 9.45 -13.29
C LYS A 315 9.90 8.11 -14.01
N THR A 316 10.73 7.86 -15.03
CA THR A 316 10.65 6.62 -15.83
C THR A 316 10.95 5.39 -14.99
N LYS A 317 12.01 5.44 -14.17
CA LYS A 317 12.40 4.37 -13.26
C LYS A 317 11.30 4.12 -12.21
N ASN A 318 10.80 5.20 -11.58
CA ASN A 318 9.78 5.13 -10.54
C ASN A 318 8.43 4.66 -11.09
N LEU A 319 8.07 5.03 -12.33
CA LEU A 319 6.87 4.54 -13.00
C LEU A 319 6.96 3.03 -13.29
N LEU A 320 8.11 2.57 -13.81
CA LEU A 320 8.32 1.14 -14.06
C LEU A 320 8.23 0.31 -12.79
N MET A 321 8.78 0.84 -11.68
CA MET A 321 8.66 0.23 -10.36
C MET A 321 7.21 0.17 -9.87
N ALA A 322 6.50 1.29 -10.02
CA ALA A 322 5.10 1.38 -9.63
C ALA A 322 4.23 0.38 -10.41
N PHE A 323 4.54 0.15 -11.70
CA PHE A 323 3.88 -0.88 -12.51
C PHE A 323 4.12 -2.30 -11.98
N GLY A 324 5.35 -2.64 -11.60
CA GLY A 324 5.64 -3.96 -11.02
C GLY A 324 4.83 -4.25 -9.75
N VAL A 325 4.66 -3.26 -8.89
CA VAL A 325 3.84 -3.35 -7.68
C VAL A 325 2.34 -3.34 -8.02
N ALA A 326 1.95 -2.54 -9.02
CA ALA A 326 0.56 -2.41 -9.46
C ALA A 326 -0.03 -3.73 -9.96
N ILE A 327 0.77 -4.58 -10.60
CA ILE A 327 0.35 -5.94 -11.02
C ILE A 327 -0.07 -6.77 -9.79
N GLY A 328 0.73 -6.73 -8.71
CA GLY A 328 0.39 -7.45 -7.47
C GLY A 328 -0.89 -6.93 -6.82
N ILE A 329 -1.08 -5.61 -6.81
CA ILE A 329 -2.30 -4.99 -6.24
C ILE A 329 -3.51 -5.24 -7.15
N GLY A 330 -3.32 -5.18 -8.48
CA GLY A 330 -4.36 -5.45 -9.45
C GLY A 330 -4.87 -6.89 -9.37
N SER A 331 -3.96 -7.86 -9.21
CA SER A 331 -4.32 -9.27 -9.00
C SER A 331 -5.06 -9.48 -7.68
N LEU A 332 -4.67 -8.79 -6.60
CA LEU A 332 -5.38 -8.84 -5.31
C LEU A 332 -6.84 -8.39 -5.47
N ILE A 333 -7.07 -7.25 -6.13
CA ILE A 333 -8.41 -6.70 -6.32
C ILE A 333 -9.25 -7.63 -7.19
N LEU A 334 -8.68 -8.13 -8.29
CA LEU A 334 -9.38 -9.07 -9.17
C LEU A 334 -9.83 -10.33 -8.41
N MET A 335 -8.94 -10.89 -7.56
CA MET A 335 -9.25 -12.07 -6.75
C MET A 335 -10.34 -11.79 -5.70
N LEU A 336 -10.29 -10.61 -5.06
CA LEU A 336 -11.35 -10.18 -4.13
C LEU A 336 -12.70 -10.01 -4.84
N CYS A 337 -12.72 -9.42 -6.04
CA CYS A 337 -13.92 -9.26 -6.85
C CYS A 337 -14.49 -10.61 -7.30
N PHE A 338 -13.62 -11.53 -7.68
CA PHE A 338 -14.02 -12.87 -8.11
C PHE A 338 -14.56 -13.69 -6.93
N SER A 339 -13.86 -13.69 -5.79
CA SER A 339 -14.29 -14.36 -4.57
C SER A 339 -15.66 -13.87 -4.10
N SER A 340 -15.85 -12.54 -4.00
CA SER A 340 -17.13 -11.98 -3.58
C SER A 340 -18.22 -12.19 -4.63
N GLY A 341 -17.85 -12.17 -5.92
CA GLY A 341 -18.77 -12.39 -7.01
C GLY A 341 -19.33 -13.83 -7.02
N ILE A 342 -18.49 -14.82 -6.78
CA ILE A 342 -18.92 -16.22 -6.63
C ILE A 342 -19.86 -16.34 -5.43
N THR A 343 -19.49 -15.79 -4.28
CA THR A 343 -20.36 -15.85 -3.08
C THR A 343 -21.69 -15.14 -3.31
N ASP A 344 -21.68 -13.94 -3.90
CA ASP A 344 -22.91 -13.21 -4.21
C ASP A 344 -23.77 -13.95 -5.26
N TYR A 345 -23.15 -14.60 -6.25
CA TYR A 345 -23.83 -15.41 -7.25
C TYR A 345 -24.48 -16.64 -6.61
N ILE A 346 -23.74 -17.39 -5.80
CA ILE A 346 -24.27 -18.54 -5.06
C ILE A 346 -25.45 -18.10 -4.19
N ASN A 347 -25.28 -17.07 -3.37
CA ASN A 347 -26.34 -16.59 -2.48
C ASN A 347 -27.59 -16.12 -3.24
N ASN A 348 -27.42 -15.41 -4.37
CA ASN A 348 -28.55 -14.94 -5.17
C ASN A 348 -29.25 -16.11 -5.89
N THR A 349 -28.48 -17.09 -6.36
CA THR A 349 -29.00 -18.28 -6.97
C THR A 349 -29.78 -19.10 -5.94
N MET A 350 -29.20 -19.34 -4.77
CA MET A 350 -29.90 -20.05 -3.69
C MET A 350 -31.18 -19.32 -3.27
N LYS A 351 -31.15 -18.00 -3.10
CA LYS A 351 -32.35 -17.19 -2.77
C LYS A 351 -33.45 -17.24 -3.85
N SER A 352 -33.11 -17.56 -5.10
CA SER A 352 -34.10 -17.71 -6.16
C SER A 352 -34.78 -19.09 -6.17
N TYR A 353 -34.19 -20.08 -5.49
CA TYR A 353 -34.68 -21.45 -5.37
C TYR A 353 -35.23 -21.76 -3.98
N SER A 354 -35.01 -20.95 -2.99
CA SER A 354 -35.52 -21.13 -1.65
C SER A 354 -36.30 -19.90 -1.20
N ASP A 355 -37.48 -20.14 -0.63
CA ASP A 355 -38.17 -19.13 0.14
C ASP A 355 -37.62 -19.20 1.59
N PRO A 356 -36.91 -18.17 2.09
CA PRO A 356 -36.35 -18.22 3.42
C PRO A 356 -37.40 -18.31 4.53
N THR A 357 -38.67 -18.21 4.20
CA THR A 357 -39.81 -18.39 5.12
C THR A 357 -40.34 -19.81 5.15
N ILE A 358 -39.79 -20.74 4.37
CA ILE A 358 -40.20 -22.12 4.34
C ILE A 358 -39.11 -23.01 4.94
N VAL A 359 -39.47 -23.79 5.94
CA VAL A 359 -38.62 -24.83 6.54
C VAL A 359 -38.99 -26.17 5.93
N THR A 360 -38.02 -26.84 5.33
CA THR A 360 -38.15 -28.21 4.84
C THR A 360 -37.61 -29.16 5.90
N ILE A 361 -38.42 -30.13 6.33
CA ILE A 361 -38.03 -31.16 7.30
C ILE A 361 -38.08 -32.51 6.62
N SER A 362 -37.02 -33.27 6.65
CA SER A 362 -36.89 -34.60 6.06
C SER A 362 -36.19 -35.52 7.04
N LYS A 363 -36.42 -36.85 6.91
CA LYS A 363 -35.68 -37.84 7.69
C LYS A 363 -34.22 -37.91 7.23
N ARG A 364 -33.34 -38.28 8.15
CA ARG A 364 -31.88 -38.38 7.93
C ARG A 364 -31.49 -39.86 7.89
N SER A 365 -30.58 -40.23 6.98
CA SER A 365 -30.03 -41.58 6.95
C SER A 365 -28.80 -41.68 7.92
N ASP A 366 -28.42 -42.90 8.28
CA ASP A 366 -27.22 -43.19 9.09
C ASP A 366 -25.92 -42.61 8.52
N SER A 367 -25.90 -42.35 7.22
CA SER A 367 -24.74 -41.68 6.55
C SER A 367 -24.73 -40.16 6.70
N GLY A 368 -25.72 -39.57 7.36
CA GLY A 368 -25.88 -38.14 7.57
C GLY A 368 -26.47 -37.37 6.40
N SER A 369 -26.84 -38.04 5.29
CA SER A 369 -27.55 -37.47 4.15
C SER A 369 -29.06 -37.60 4.31
N LYS A 370 -29.84 -36.86 3.49
CA LYS A 370 -31.30 -37.02 3.44
C LYS A 370 -31.70 -38.50 3.18
N SER A 371 -32.65 -38.98 3.98
CA SER A 371 -33.33 -40.27 3.73
C SER A 371 -34.62 -40.03 2.97
N TYR A 372 -34.98 -40.99 2.12
CA TYR A 372 -36.28 -41.00 1.44
C TYR A 372 -37.35 -41.78 2.23
N GLU A 373 -37.10 -42.06 3.52
CA GLU A 373 -38.07 -42.65 4.42
C GLU A 373 -39.21 -41.67 4.68
N THR A 374 -40.45 -42.25 4.70
CA THR A 374 -41.66 -41.46 4.87
C THR A 374 -41.98 -41.23 6.34
N PHE A 375 -42.72 -40.17 6.64
CA PHE A 375 -43.28 -39.87 7.93
C PHE A 375 -44.64 -40.56 8.11
N SER A 376 -44.87 -41.17 9.24
CA SER A 376 -46.21 -41.55 9.65
C SER A 376 -47.00 -40.35 10.18
N GLN A 377 -48.32 -40.39 10.15
CA GLN A 377 -49.17 -39.32 10.68
C GLN A 377 -48.95 -39.08 12.17
N GLU A 378 -48.64 -40.11 12.95
CA GLU A 378 -48.30 -40.00 14.36
C GLU A 378 -46.97 -39.23 14.58
N GLU A 379 -45.93 -39.53 13.76
CA GLU A 379 -44.66 -38.82 13.81
C GLU A 379 -44.82 -37.33 13.47
N ILE A 380 -45.61 -37.01 12.44
CA ILE A 380 -45.91 -35.63 12.04
C ILE A 380 -46.60 -34.87 13.18
N GLY A 381 -47.64 -35.47 13.76
CA GLY A 381 -48.39 -34.87 14.87
C GLY A 381 -47.53 -34.61 16.11
N ASN A 382 -46.64 -35.55 16.44
CA ASN A 382 -45.70 -35.40 17.55
C ASN A 382 -44.69 -34.29 17.29
N LEU A 383 -44.12 -34.23 16.09
CA LEU A 383 -43.16 -33.20 15.70
C LEU A 383 -43.77 -31.78 15.70
N ILE A 384 -45.00 -31.64 15.17
CA ILE A 384 -45.70 -30.36 15.17
C ILE A 384 -46.00 -29.90 16.59
N ASN A 385 -46.45 -30.79 17.47
CA ASN A 385 -46.70 -30.46 18.88
C ASN A 385 -45.41 -30.03 19.58
N GLU A 386 -44.30 -30.69 19.35
CA GLU A 386 -43.00 -30.36 19.89
C GLU A 386 -42.51 -28.97 19.43
N LEU A 387 -42.61 -28.71 18.11
CA LEU A 387 -42.25 -27.42 17.53
C LEU A 387 -43.12 -26.28 18.04
N ASN A 388 -44.44 -26.50 18.19
CA ASN A 388 -45.35 -25.52 18.77
C ASN A 388 -45.01 -25.21 20.24
N THR A 389 -44.62 -26.22 21.00
CA THR A 389 -44.18 -26.04 22.39
C THR A 389 -42.90 -25.19 22.44
N PHE A 390 -41.92 -25.48 21.58
CA PHE A 390 -40.69 -24.70 21.45
C PHE A 390 -40.98 -23.25 21.08
N LEU A 391 -41.81 -22.99 20.07
CA LEU A 391 -42.15 -21.65 19.62
C LEU A 391 -42.84 -20.82 20.73
N GLN A 392 -43.69 -21.47 21.51
CA GLN A 392 -44.34 -20.84 22.65
C GLN A 392 -43.37 -20.55 23.78
N GLU A 393 -42.43 -21.41 24.10
CA GLU A 393 -41.38 -21.20 25.13
C GLU A 393 -40.47 -20.05 24.77
N GLU A 394 -40.10 -19.90 23.48
CA GLU A 394 -39.29 -18.81 22.95
C GLU A 394 -40.07 -17.50 22.70
N ASN A 395 -41.41 -17.49 23.02
CA ASN A 395 -42.31 -16.36 22.83
C ASN A 395 -42.48 -15.88 21.39
N TYR A 396 -42.44 -16.78 20.43
CA TYR A 396 -42.83 -16.48 19.06
C TYR A 396 -44.35 -16.45 18.90
N ASP A 397 -44.90 -15.41 18.26
CA ASP A 397 -46.35 -15.31 17.92
C ASP A 397 -46.67 -16.06 16.62
N PHE A 398 -46.45 -17.36 16.64
CA PHE A 398 -46.69 -18.25 15.49
C PHE A 398 -47.03 -19.65 15.98
N VAL A 399 -48.04 -20.26 15.36
CA VAL A 399 -48.49 -21.65 15.60
C VAL A 399 -48.48 -22.41 14.31
N ILE A 400 -47.95 -23.63 14.34
CA ILE A 400 -47.92 -24.56 13.20
C ILE A 400 -49.25 -25.31 13.21
N GLU A 401 -50.06 -25.11 12.16
CA GLU A 401 -51.36 -25.73 11.95
C GLU A 401 -51.29 -26.73 10.79
N ASP A 402 -51.62 -27.99 11.05
CA ASP A 402 -51.64 -29.04 10.05
C ASP A 402 -53.03 -29.28 9.49
N LYS A 403 -53.15 -29.48 8.16
CA LYS A 403 -54.41 -29.77 7.47
C LYS A 403 -55.12 -31.04 7.97
N ASN A 404 -54.37 -32.03 8.43
CA ASN A 404 -54.92 -33.31 8.88
C ASN A 404 -55.54 -33.25 10.28
N ASN A 405 -55.24 -32.23 11.05
CA ASN A 405 -55.85 -31.95 12.35
C ASN A 405 -57.05 -31.00 12.25
N ALA A 406 -57.41 -30.53 11.06
CA ALA A 406 -58.48 -29.56 10.84
C ALA A 406 -59.85 -30.26 10.80
N GLU A 407 -60.79 -29.79 11.62
CA GLU A 407 -62.16 -30.29 11.64
C GLU A 407 -63.04 -29.69 10.55
N THR A 408 -62.64 -28.54 9.99
CA THR A 408 -63.40 -27.77 8.99
C THR A 408 -62.55 -27.43 7.75
N GLU A 409 -63.24 -27.21 6.60
CA GLU A 409 -62.60 -26.80 5.34
C GLU A 409 -61.92 -25.39 5.46
N GLU A 410 -62.44 -24.53 6.31
CA GLU A 410 -61.81 -23.22 6.64
C GLU A 410 -60.49 -23.38 7.40
N GLU A 411 -60.38 -24.37 8.27
CA GLU A 411 -59.16 -24.71 9.02
C GLU A 411 -58.11 -25.34 8.09
N ARG A 412 -58.53 -26.21 7.17
CA ARG A 412 -57.63 -26.80 6.14
C ARG A 412 -56.97 -25.72 5.27
N GLN A 413 -57.72 -24.67 4.92
CA GLN A 413 -57.18 -23.55 4.14
C GLN A 413 -56.19 -22.68 4.94
N LYS A 414 -56.20 -22.74 6.25
CA LYS A 414 -55.24 -21.99 7.13
C LYS A 414 -53.98 -22.76 7.44
N SER A 415 -53.92 -24.06 7.08
CA SER A 415 -52.73 -24.87 7.32
C SER A 415 -51.48 -24.23 6.71
N ASN A 416 -50.47 -24.10 7.54
CA ASN A 416 -49.13 -23.64 7.13
C ASN A 416 -48.16 -24.82 6.96
N VAL A 417 -48.60 -26.04 7.09
CA VAL A 417 -47.86 -27.27 6.76
C VAL A 417 -48.30 -27.79 5.42
N LYS A 418 -47.34 -28.05 4.53
CA LYS A 418 -47.56 -28.76 3.26
C LYS A 418 -46.70 -30.00 3.24
N TYR A 419 -47.25 -31.02 2.60
CA TYR A 419 -46.58 -32.31 2.43
C TYR A 419 -45.83 -32.38 1.12
N GLY A 420 -44.72 -33.09 1.14
CA GLY A 420 -43.95 -33.38 -0.05
C GLY A 420 -43.54 -34.83 -0.17
N PHE A 421 -43.40 -35.28 -1.40
CA PHE A 421 -42.85 -36.58 -1.72
C PHE A 421 -41.75 -36.43 -2.76
N GLU A 422 -40.60 -37.03 -2.46
CA GLU A 422 -39.46 -37.07 -3.34
C GLU A 422 -38.99 -38.50 -3.54
N ALA A 423 -38.67 -38.86 -4.77
CA ALA A 423 -38.11 -40.17 -5.09
C ALA A 423 -37.00 -40.03 -6.13
N MET A 424 -35.84 -40.60 -5.85
CA MET A 424 -34.76 -40.76 -6.80
C MET A 424 -34.93 -42.07 -7.54
N THR A 425 -35.21 -42.00 -8.84
CA THR A 425 -35.64 -43.16 -9.63
C THR A 425 -34.48 -44.00 -10.19
N MET A 426 -33.24 -43.52 -10.16
CA MET A 426 -32.11 -44.19 -10.82
C MET A 426 -31.06 -44.82 -9.90
N SER A 427 -31.01 -44.52 -8.61
CA SER A 427 -29.88 -44.98 -7.81
C SER A 427 -30.17 -45.89 -6.63
N VAL A 428 -31.41 -46.11 -6.24
CA VAL A 428 -31.71 -46.88 -5.02
C VAL A 428 -32.57 -48.17 -5.31
N GLY A 429 -32.62 -48.61 -6.52
CA GLY A 429 -33.05 -49.96 -6.87
C GLY A 429 -34.53 -50.31 -6.72
N ASN A 430 -35.34 -49.50 -6.05
CA ASN A 430 -36.73 -49.85 -5.74
C ASN A 430 -37.77 -49.05 -6.52
N ILE A 431 -37.39 -47.92 -7.13
CA ILE A 431 -38.30 -47.07 -7.89
C ILE A 431 -37.67 -46.75 -9.24
N SER A 432 -38.38 -46.95 -10.33
CA SER A 432 -38.04 -46.45 -11.66
C SER A 432 -39.20 -45.68 -12.24
N ALA A 433 -38.94 -44.63 -13.01
CA ALA A 433 -39.98 -43.89 -13.68
C ALA A 433 -39.61 -43.62 -15.14
N THR A 434 -40.61 -43.79 -16.02
CA THR A 434 -40.48 -43.51 -17.44
C THR A 434 -41.65 -42.68 -17.90
N ILE A 435 -41.40 -41.80 -18.86
CA ILE A 435 -42.42 -41.04 -19.56
C ILE A 435 -42.53 -41.54 -21.01
N GLY A 436 -43.72 -41.77 -21.49
CA GLY A 436 -44.00 -42.16 -22.87
C GLY A 436 -44.91 -41.13 -23.54
N TYR A 437 -44.71 -40.90 -24.83
CA TYR A 437 -45.55 -40.06 -25.69
C TYR A 437 -45.78 -40.73 -27.06
N ASP A 438 -47.01 -40.69 -27.58
CA ASP A 438 -47.36 -41.16 -28.91
C ASP A 438 -47.59 -39.99 -29.86
N PHE A 439 -46.70 -39.82 -30.85
CA PHE A 439 -46.78 -38.77 -31.85
C PHE A 439 -47.89 -38.96 -32.89
N ASP A 440 -48.30 -40.18 -33.13
CA ASP A 440 -49.30 -40.48 -34.17
C ASP A 440 -50.75 -40.38 -33.68
N ASN A 441 -50.97 -40.42 -32.38
CA ASN A 441 -52.33 -40.42 -31.83
C ASN A 441 -52.37 -39.76 -30.42
N ASP A 442 -52.76 -38.48 -30.37
CA ASP A 442 -52.87 -37.70 -29.11
C ASP A 442 -53.77 -38.35 -28.02
N LEU A 443 -54.48 -39.44 -28.33
CA LEU A 443 -55.34 -40.16 -27.40
C LEU A 443 -54.83 -41.58 -27.09
N ASN A 444 -53.83 -42.07 -27.80
CA ASN A 444 -53.28 -43.41 -27.61
C ASN A 444 -51.85 -43.29 -27.06
N TYR A 445 -51.74 -43.39 -25.76
CA TYR A 445 -50.49 -43.34 -25.02
C TYR A 445 -49.61 -44.55 -25.36
N GLY A 446 -48.96 -44.53 -26.53
CA GLY A 446 -48.10 -45.60 -27.00
C GLY A 446 -46.72 -45.57 -26.28
N ASP A 447 -46.07 -46.74 -26.36
CA ASP A 447 -44.68 -46.86 -25.81
C ASP A 447 -43.60 -46.57 -26.87
N ASP A 448 -43.94 -45.80 -27.93
CA ASP A 448 -43.07 -45.64 -29.10
C ASP A 448 -41.86 -44.75 -28.84
N GLU A 449 -41.97 -43.76 -27.96
CA GLU A 449 -40.81 -43.04 -27.46
C GLU A 449 -40.88 -42.90 -25.93
N MET A 450 -39.85 -43.42 -25.25
CA MET A 450 -39.77 -43.44 -23.80
C MET A 450 -38.50 -42.73 -23.30
N MET A 451 -38.66 -41.94 -22.27
CA MET A 451 -37.53 -41.29 -21.57
C MET A 451 -37.56 -41.67 -20.08
N SER A 452 -36.40 -41.97 -19.52
CA SER A 452 -36.29 -42.19 -18.09
C SER A 452 -36.32 -40.88 -17.33
N ILE A 453 -37.14 -40.82 -16.28
CA ILE A 453 -37.19 -39.72 -15.33
C ILE A 453 -36.18 -40.02 -14.21
N TYR A 454 -35.34 -39.06 -13.88
CA TYR A 454 -34.28 -39.22 -12.87
C TYR A 454 -34.78 -38.94 -11.44
N TYR A 455 -35.69 -37.99 -11.31
CA TYR A 455 -36.27 -37.60 -10.02
C TYR A 455 -37.76 -37.32 -10.21
N LEU A 456 -38.54 -37.78 -9.23
CA LEU A 456 -39.93 -37.42 -9.06
C LEU A 456 -40.04 -36.53 -7.83
N TYR A 457 -40.57 -35.36 -8.01
CA TYR A 457 -40.84 -34.41 -6.93
C TYR A 457 -42.31 -34.04 -6.91
N THR A 458 -42.92 -34.00 -5.73
CA THR A 458 -44.10 -33.15 -5.58
C THR A 458 -43.64 -31.72 -5.54
N THR A 459 -44.35 -30.83 -6.23
CA THR A 459 -43.94 -29.45 -6.44
C THR A 459 -43.74 -28.72 -5.11
N PRO A 460 -42.50 -28.37 -4.72
CA PRO A 460 -42.26 -27.67 -3.46
C PRO A 460 -42.96 -26.30 -3.43
N PRO A 461 -43.50 -25.88 -2.27
CA PRO A 461 -44.25 -24.63 -2.17
C PRO A 461 -43.41 -23.37 -2.46
N TYR A 462 -42.08 -23.46 -2.35
CA TYR A 462 -41.16 -22.33 -2.65
C TYR A 462 -40.94 -22.11 -4.14
N TYR A 463 -41.31 -23.02 -5.04
CA TYR A 463 -41.30 -22.73 -6.46
C TYR A 463 -42.44 -21.79 -6.83
N SER A 464 -42.09 -20.63 -7.33
CA SER A 464 -43.02 -19.59 -7.78
C SER A 464 -43.18 -19.61 -9.30
N ASP A 465 -44.16 -18.87 -9.81
CA ASP A 465 -44.37 -18.67 -11.26
C ASP A 465 -43.14 -18.16 -11.99
N LYS A 466 -42.18 -17.54 -11.27
CA LYS A 466 -40.91 -17.07 -11.85
C LYS A 466 -39.97 -18.19 -12.27
N ASN A 467 -40.14 -19.38 -11.71
CA ASN A 467 -39.35 -20.55 -12.05
C ASN A 467 -39.91 -21.27 -13.29
N ILE A 468 -41.13 -20.91 -13.72
CA ILE A 468 -41.77 -21.51 -14.89
C ILE A 468 -41.29 -20.80 -16.15
N ILE A 469 -40.63 -21.51 -17.04
CA ILE A 469 -40.13 -20.99 -18.32
C ILE A 469 -41.24 -20.90 -19.34
N GLU A 470 -42.11 -21.93 -19.36
CA GLU A 470 -43.21 -22.11 -20.33
C GLU A 470 -44.38 -22.76 -19.63
N GLY A 471 -45.63 -22.32 -19.94
CA GLY A 471 -46.84 -22.88 -19.40
C GLY A 471 -47.22 -22.37 -18.03
N GLU A 472 -47.91 -23.22 -17.25
CA GLU A 472 -48.48 -22.90 -15.94
C GLU A 472 -48.09 -23.95 -14.89
N LYS A 473 -48.23 -23.60 -13.61
CA LYS A 473 -47.93 -24.50 -12.48
C LYS A 473 -48.94 -25.65 -12.43
N SER A 474 -48.48 -26.86 -12.07
CA SER A 474 -49.33 -28.00 -11.69
C SER A 474 -50.25 -27.60 -10.54
N THR A 475 -51.50 -28.11 -10.58
CA THR A 475 -52.54 -27.86 -9.58
C THR A 475 -52.98 -29.16 -8.96
N SER A 476 -53.72 -29.11 -7.85
CA SER A 476 -54.33 -30.31 -7.24
C SER A 476 -55.38 -31.00 -8.10
N GLU A 477 -55.82 -30.38 -9.21
CA GLU A 477 -56.81 -30.96 -10.09
C GLU A 477 -56.22 -31.57 -11.37
N SER A 478 -55.07 -31.06 -11.85
CA SER A 478 -54.48 -31.55 -13.10
C SER A 478 -53.08 -31.01 -13.35
N GLY A 479 -52.32 -31.78 -14.13
CA GLY A 479 -51.10 -31.33 -14.78
C GLY A 479 -49.82 -31.74 -14.08
N ILE A 480 -48.77 -31.88 -14.88
CA ILE A 480 -47.42 -32.15 -14.44
C ILE A 480 -46.47 -31.16 -15.10
N MET A 481 -45.36 -30.89 -14.43
CA MET A 481 -44.30 -30.06 -14.98
C MET A 481 -43.00 -30.85 -15.10
N PHE A 482 -42.14 -30.42 -15.99
CA PHE A 482 -40.82 -31.02 -16.20
C PHE A 482 -39.72 -29.96 -16.30
N THR A 483 -38.49 -30.39 -16.08
CA THR A 483 -37.33 -29.61 -16.45
C THR A 483 -37.16 -29.50 -17.96
N PRO A 484 -36.38 -28.53 -18.49
CA PRO A 484 -36.15 -28.36 -19.92
C PRO A 484 -35.62 -29.60 -20.65
N ALA A 485 -35.01 -30.54 -19.93
CA ALA A 485 -34.51 -31.79 -20.51
C ALA A 485 -35.60 -32.62 -21.19
N ILE A 486 -36.89 -32.43 -20.84
CA ILE A 486 -38.02 -33.09 -21.48
C ILE A 486 -38.11 -32.77 -22.97
N SER A 487 -37.58 -31.62 -23.43
CA SER A 487 -37.58 -31.23 -24.84
C SER A 487 -36.85 -32.25 -25.74
N GLN A 488 -35.97 -33.10 -25.16
CA GLN A 488 -35.29 -34.16 -25.89
C GLN A 488 -36.28 -35.22 -26.40
N LEU A 489 -37.43 -35.39 -25.70
CA LEU A 489 -38.51 -36.31 -26.12
C LEU A 489 -39.37 -35.72 -27.26
N PHE A 490 -39.55 -34.40 -27.28
CA PHE A 490 -40.47 -33.71 -28.22
C PHE A 490 -39.77 -33.02 -29.39
N GLY A 491 -38.43 -33.03 -29.44
CA GLY A 491 -37.66 -32.43 -30.53
C GLY A 491 -37.81 -30.91 -30.59
N GLU A 492 -38.35 -30.40 -31.72
CA GLU A 492 -38.59 -28.96 -31.93
C GLU A 492 -39.98 -28.50 -31.47
N GLU A 493 -40.87 -29.42 -31.07
CA GLU A 493 -42.22 -29.10 -30.60
C GLU A 493 -42.21 -28.73 -29.11
N SER A 494 -43.13 -27.82 -28.71
CA SER A 494 -43.34 -27.54 -27.28
C SER A 494 -43.93 -28.78 -26.59
N ALA A 495 -43.35 -29.10 -25.43
CA ALA A 495 -43.88 -30.18 -24.57
C ALA A 495 -45.17 -29.76 -23.85
N VAL A 496 -45.39 -28.44 -23.64
CA VAL A 496 -46.55 -27.93 -22.90
C VAL A 496 -47.86 -28.19 -23.66
N GLY A 497 -48.85 -28.71 -22.96
CA GLY A 497 -50.15 -29.09 -23.49
C GLY A 497 -50.23 -30.50 -24.05
N LYS A 498 -49.11 -31.23 -24.17
CA LYS A 498 -49.09 -32.64 -24.59
C LYS A 498 -49.52 -33.54 -23.44
N SER A 499 -50.32 -34.59 -23.77
CA SER A 499 -50.70 -35.62 -22.82
C SER A 499 -49.66 -36.74 -22.82
N VAL A 500 -49.24 -37.14 -21.65
CA VAL A 500 -48.19 -38.16 -21.48
C VAL A 500 -48.63 -39.25 -20.53
N LYS A 501 -48.03 -40.42 -20.72
CA LYS A 501 -48.17 -41.58 -19.82
C LYS A 501 -46.88 -41.60 -18.96
N VAL A 502 -47.03 -41.43 -17.66
CA VAL A 502 -45.93 -41.63 -16.72
C VAL A 502 -46.08 -42.93 -16.03
N THR A 503 -45.13 -43.83 -16.15
CA THR A 503 -45.12 -45.14 -15.50
C THR A 503 -44.07 -45.11 -14.38
N ILE A 504 -44.52 -45.26 -13.14
CA ILE A 504 -43.67 -45.36 -11.95
C ILE A 504 -43.73 -46.79 -11.45
N THR A 505 -42.59 -47.46 -11.47
CA THR A 505 -42.53 -48.91 -11.07
C THR A 505 -41.84 -48.97 -9.70
N TYR A 506 -42.60 -49.53 -8.75
CA TYR A 506 -42.11 -49.83 -7.40
C TYR A 506 -41.68 -51.28 -7.34
N THR A 507 -40.45 -51.56 -6.92
CA THR A 507 -39.93 -52.94 -6.77
C THR A 507 -39.74 -53.25 -5.30
N TYR A 508 -40.46 -54.24 -4.82
CA TYR A 508 -40.41 -54.75 -3.44
C TYR A 508 -39.60 -56.02 -3.40
N SER A 509 -38.57 -56.06 -2.53
CA SER A 509 -37.84 -57.32 -2.28
C SER A 509 -38.32 -57.91 -0.98
N SER A 510 -38.93 -59.10 -1.02
CA SER A 510 -39.31 -59.84 0.16
C SER A 510 -38.08 -60.48 0.84
N PRO A 511 -38.14 -60.76 2.14
CA PRO A 511 -37.00 -61.41 2.86
C PRO A 511 -36.62 -62.79 2.33
N ASP A 512 -37.53 -63.45 1.56
CA ASP A 512 -37.30 -64.72 0.92
C ASP A 512 -36.64 -64.65 -0.47
N GLY A 513 -36.22 -63.39 -0.89
CA GLY A 513 -35.56 -63.16 -2.16
C GLY A 513 -36.48 -63.04 -3.37
N THR A 514 -37.80 -63.05 -3.16
CA THR A 514 -38.74 -62.76 -4.24
C THR A 514 -38.90 -61.26 -4.44
N THR A 515 -38.85 -60.80 -5.69
CA THR A 515 -39.16 -59.46 -6.08
C THR A 515 -40.55 -59.34 -6.66
N SER A 516 -41.39 -58.49 -6.14
CA SER A 516 -42.68 -58.10 -6.73
C SER A 516 -42.54 -56.62 -7.22
N THR A 517 -43.12 -56.38 -8.39
CA THR A 517 -43.20 -55.02 -8.96
C THR A 517 -44.65 -54.58 -8.98
N GLN A 518 -44.90 -53.36 -8.64
CA GLN A 518 -46.18 -52.68 -8.71
C GLN A 518 -46.00 -51.41 -9.54
N GLU A 519 -46.91 -51.18 -10.51
CA GLU A 519 -46.83 -50.06 -11.42
C GLU A 519 -47.89 -49.00 -11.11
N LEU A 520 -47.48 -47.76 -10.88
CA LEU A 520 -48.38 -46.62 -10.84
C LEU A 520 -48.34 -45.93 -12.20
N ILE A 521 -49.42 -45.89 -12.89
CA ILE A 521 -49.56 -45.30 -14.22
C ILE A 521 -50.42 -44.04 -14.11
N ILE A 522 -49.81 -42.91 -14.45
CA ILE A 522 -50.43 -41.58 -14.41
C ILE A 522 -50.55 -41.07 -15.85
N TYR A 523 -51.77 -40.65 -16.22
CA TYR A 523 -52.06 -40.02 -17.50
C TYR A 523 -52.40 -38.57 -17.24
N GLU A 524 -51.48 -37.68 -17.56
CA GLU A 524 -51.62 -36.26 -17.30
C GLU A 524 -51.08 -35.41 -18.46
N LYS A 525 -51.46 -34.13 -18.47
CA LYS A 525 -50.91 -33.13 -19.41
C LYS A 525 -49.70 -32.47 -18.82
N ILE A 526 -48.72 -32.20 -19.68
CA ILE A 526 -47.63 -31.31 -19.32
C ILE A 526 -48.17 -29.88 -19.30
N THR A 527 -48.27 -29.31 -18.10
CA THR A 527 -48.77 -27.94 -17.91
C THR A 527 -47.66 -26.89 -17.95
N GLY A 528 -46.43 -27.24 -17.61
CA GLY A 528 -45.35 -26.28 -17.62
C GLY A 528 -43.96 -26.91 -17.67
N ILE A 529 -43.01 -26.05 -18.06
CA ILE A 529 -41.58 -26.32 -18.00
C ILE A 529 -41.00 -25.45 -16.90
N ILE A 530 -40.30 -26.06 -15.94
CA ILE A 530 -39.72 -25.39 -14.79
C ILE A 530 -38.19 -25.38 -14.87
N ASP A 531 -37.56 -24.21 -14.72
CA ASP A 531 -36.12 -24.08 -14.63
C ASP A 531 -35.65 -24.17 -13.17
N THR A 532 -34.94 -25.22 -12.87
CA THR A 532 -34.29 -25.42 -11.57
C THR A 532 -32.79 -25.05 -11.60
N SER A 533 -32.29 -24.54 -12.72
CA SER A 533 -30.92 -24.12 -13.06
C SER A 533 -29.80 -25.12 -12.71
N ILE A 534 -29.91 -25.83 -11.60
CA ILE A 534 -28.88 -26.78 -11.15
C ILE A 534 -29.02 -28.13 -11.83
N MET A 535 -30.27 -28.58 -12.07
CA MET A 535 -30.57 -29.90 -12.63
C MET A 535 -31.39 -29.85 -13.92
N SER A 536 -31.49 -28.70 -14.58
CA SER A 536 -32.28 -28.54 -15.82
C SER A 536 -31.82 -29.43 -16.99
N GLY A 537 -30.62 -29.98 -16.92
CA GLY A 537 -30.09 -30.95 -17.88
C GLY A 537 -30.58 -32.39 -17.66
N PHE A 538 -31.28 -32.70 -16.56
CA PHE A 538 -31.86 -34.03 -16.27
C PHE A 538 -33.36 -33.95 -16.36
N PRO A 539 -34.05 -35.00 -16.87
CA PRO A 539 -35.50 -35.09 -16.88
C PRO A 539 -36.02 -35.33 -15.46
N ILE A 540 -36.60 -34.30 -14.88
CA ILE A 540 -37.20 -34.30 -13.55
C ILE A 540 -38.67 -33.96 -13.69
N MET A 541 -39.53 -34.72 -13.04
CA MET A 541 -40.97 -34.52 -13.01
C MET A 541 -41.39 -33.81 -11.72
N TYR A 542 -42.23 -32.80 -11.85
CA TYR A 542 -42.88 -32.09 -10.76
C TYR A 542 -44.39 -32.22 -10.89
N ILE A 543 -45.04 -32.62 -9.80
CA ILE A 543 -46.49 -32.79 -9.71
C ILE A 543 -46.99 -32.18 -8.41
N ASP A 544 -48.24 -31.68 -8.39
CA ASP A 544 -48.83 -31.23 -7.13
C ASP A 544 -49.00 -32.42 -6.17
N TYR A 545 -48.77 -32.23 -4.86
CA TYR A 545 -48.80 -33.31 -3.87
C TYR A 545 -50.19 -33.94 -3.79
N ASP A 546 -51.26 -33.12 -3.71
CA ASP A 546 -52.62 -33.63 -3.57
C ASP A 546 -53.08 -34.38 -4.84
N LEU A 547 -52.61 -33.96 -6.03
CA LEU A 547 -52.85 -34.70 -7.29
C LEU A 547 -52.10 -36.04 -7.32
N PHE A 548 -50.84 -36.04 -6.85
CA PHE A 548 -50.05 -37.29 -6.77
C PHE A 548 -50.62 -38.25 -5.74
N GLU A 549 -51.02 -37.75 -4.56
CA GLU A 549 -51.70 -38.51 -3.51
C GLU A 549 -52.97 -39.15 -4.05
N TYR A 550 -53.83 -38.41 -4.79
CA TYR A 550 -55.07 -38.96 -5.43
C TYR A 550 -54.77 -40.11 -6.39
N HIS A 551 -53.78 -39.99 -7.27
CA HIS A 551 -53.39 -41.07 -8.18
C HIS A 551 -52.80 -42.27 -7.43
N TYR A 552 -51.95 -42.00 -6.41
CA TYR A 552 -51.29 -43.02 -5.60
C TYR A 552 -52.32 -43.88 -4.83
N GLU A 553 -53.21 -43.26 -4.06
CA GLU A 553 -54.19 -43.91 -3.23
C GLU A 553 -55.18 -44.74 -4.05
N ARG A 554 -55.56 -44.17 -5.20
CA ARG A 554 -56.50 -44.84 -6.09
C ARG A 554 -55.92 -46.10 -6.72
N LEU A 555 -54.61 -46.14 -6.97
CA LEU A 555 -53.98 -47.26 -7.68
C LEU A 555 -53.25 -48.22 -6.74
N MET A 556 -52.75 -47.72 -5.63
CA MET A 556 -52.00 -48.52 -4.64
C MET A 556 -52.88 -49.03 -3.49
N GLU A 557 -54.09 -48.50 -3.34
CA GLU A 557 -55.04 -48.82 -2.27
C GLU A 557 -54.47 -48.59 -0.86
N THR A 558 -53.45 -47.66 -0.73
CA THR A 558 -52.79 -47.27 0.51
C THR A 558 -52.59 -45.75 0.52
N GLU A 559 -52.59 -45.17 1.74
CA GLU A 559 -52.33 -43.75 1.88
C GLU A 559 -50.88 -43.43 1.50
N LEU A 560 -50.66 -42.29 0.81
CA LEU A 560 -49.35 -41.78 0.53
C LEU A 560 -48.79 -41.13 1.80
N SER A 561 -47.65 -41.61 2.26
CA SER A 561 -46.93 -40.97 3.37
C SER A 561 -45.88 -40.02 2.85
N PRO A 562 -45.85 -38.76 3.29
CA PRO A 562 -44.85 -37.79 2.85
C PRO A 562 -43.45 -38.14 3.37
N ASN A 563 -42.42 -37.79 2.64
CA ASN A 563 -41.05 -37.86 3.12
C ASN A 563 -40.43 -36.46 3.33
N ASP A 564 -41.16 -35.42 2.95
CA ASP A 564 -40.83 -34.03 3.22
C ASP A 564 -42.01 -33.29 3.85
N LEU A 565 -41.72 -32.47 4.84
CA LEU A 565 -42.67 -31.55 5.46
C LEU A 565 -42.20 -30.11 5.20
N TYR A 566 -43.07 -29.29 4.64
CA TYR A 566 -42.81 -27.88 4.39
C TYR A 566 -43.62 -27.04 5.38
N ILE A 567 -42.95 -26.27 6.25
CA ILE A 567 -43.59 -25.36 7.19
C ILE A 567 -43.40 -23.94 6.70
N GLN A 568 -44.51 -23.30 6.31
CA GLN A 568 -44.54 -21.91 5.90
C GLN A 568 -44.57 -21.02 7.14
N THR A 569 -43.56 -20.19 7.35
CA THR A 569 -43.46 -19.26 8.47
C THR A 569 -43.70 -17.82 8.01
N PRO A 570 -44.10 -16.91 8.92
CA PRO A 570 -44.35 -15.51 8.58
C PRO A 570 -43.07 -14.70 8.29
N ASN A 571 -41.92 -15.16 8.72
CA ASN A 571 -40.63 -14.48 8.50
C ASN A 571 -39.43 -15.44 8.63
N GLU A 572 -38.28 -15.01 8.11
CA GLU A 572 -37.01 -15.75 8.14
C GLU A 572 -36.50 -16.04 9.56
N GLU A 573 -36.85 -15.21 10.55
CA GLU A 573 -36.40 -15.40 11.94
C GLU A 573 -36.98 -16.68 12.55
N ILE A 574 -38.28 -16.89 12.36
CA ILE A 574 -38.97 -18.08 12.87
C ILE A 574 -38.51 -19.32 12.09
N SER A 575 -38.35 -19.23 10.77
CA SER A 575 -37.81 -20.30 9.95
C SER A 575 -36.46 -20.77 10.44
N ASN A 576 -35.54 -19.82 10.68
CA ASN A 576 -34.20 -20.10 11.23
C ASN A 576 -34.26 -20.70 12.64
N ALA A 577 -35.20 -20.26 13.47
CA ALA A 577 -35.38 -20.81 14.83
C ALA A 577 -35.80 -22.27 14.78
N ILE A 578 -36.78 -22.61 13.94
CA ILE A 578 -37.26 -24.01 13.73
C ILE A 578 -36.12 -24.87 13.19
N SER A 579 -35.43 -24.43 12.12
CA SER A 579 -34.31 -25.16 11.52
C SER A 579 -33.19 -25.44 12.53
N ARG A 580 -32.88 -24.44 13.36
CA ARG A 580 -31.87 -24.57 14.43
C ARG A 580 -32.34 -25.55 15.51
N TYR A 581 -33.62 -25.49 15.90
CA TYR A 581 -34.20 -26.43 16.87
C TYR A 581 -34.08 -27.89 16.41
N ILE A 582 -34.48 -28.16 15.16
CA ILE A 582 -34.35 -29.49 14.53
C ILE A 582 -32.86 -29.92 14.53
N SER A 583 -31.97 -29.07 14.09
CA SER A 583 -30.53 -29.39 14.01
C SER A 583 -29.88 -29.67 15.38
N LEU A 584 -30.42 -29.14 16.47
CA LEU A 584 -29.88 -29.32 17.83
C LEU A 584 -30.52 -30.55 18.54
N ASN A 585 -31.80 -30.76 18.36
CA ASN A 585 -32.56 -31.75 19.14
C ASN A 585 -32.81 -33.06 18.36
N HIS A 586 -32.81 -33.02 17.03
CA HIS A 586 -33.05 -34.16 16.14
C HIS A 586 -31.89 -34.41 15.16
N GLN A 587 -30.67 -34.15 15.65
CA GLN A 587 -29.45 -34.18 14.81
C GLN A 587 -29.23 -35.53 14.12
N ASP A 588 -29.65 -36.62 14.73
CA ASP A 588 -29.45 -37.96 14.20
C ASP A 588 -30.61 -38.45 13.30
N ASP A 589 -31.81 -37.91 13.50
CA ASP A 589 -33.05 -38.46 12.88
C ASP A 589 -33.62 -37.54 11.80
N LEU A 590 -33.47 -36.23 11.91
CA LEU A 590 -34.09 -35.27 11.01
C LEU A 590 -33.08 -34.28 10.45
N THR A 591 -33.36 -33.74 9.29
CA THR A 591 -32.66 -32.58 8.73
C THR A 591 -33.62 -31.41 8.64
N GLY A 592 -33.20 -30.29 9.14
CA GLY A 592 -33.99 -29.05 9.20
C GLY A 592 -34.02 -28.24 7.91
N SER A 593 -33.36 -28.64 6.85
CA SER A 593 -33.60 -28.30 5.44
C SER A 593 -32.57 -28.97 4.53
N ILE A 594 -33.01 -29.41 3.38
CA ILE A 594 -32.13 -29.88 2.29
C ILE A 594 -31.29 -28.73 1.77
N GLU A 595 -31.82 -27.54 1.81
CA GLU A 595 -31.16 -26.30 1.43
C GLU A 595 -29.90 -26.02 2.28
N ASP A 596 -29.95 -26.32 3.60
CA ASP A 596 -28.78 -26.13 4.45
C ASP A 596 -27.59 -27.00 4.03
N ASN A 597 -27.83 -28.24 3.57
CA ASN A 597 -26.73 -29.09 3.12
C ASN A 597 -26.15 -28.65 1.78
N LEU A 598 -26.97 -28.28 0.81
CA LEU A 598 -26.49 -27.73 -0.47
C LEU A 598 -25.93 -26.35 -0.30
N ALA A 599 -26.61 -25.47 0.44
CA ALA A 599 -26.10 -24.14 0.74
C ALA A 599 -24.79 -24.20 1.53
N ASN A 600 -24.68 -25.09 2.51
CA ASN A 600 -23.42 -25.28 3.28
C ASN A 600 -22.32 -25.86 2.39
N MET A 601 -22.61 -26.82 1.52
CA MET A 601 -21.66 -27.37 0.57
C MET A 601 -21.17 -26.30 -0.41
N PHE A 602 -22.07 -25.48 -0.97
CA PHE A 602 -21.71 -24.38 -1.86
C PHE A 602 -20.96 -23.26 -1.13
N ASN A 603 -21.35 -22.94 0.11
CA ASN A 603 -20.62 -22.00 0.94
C ASN A 603 -19.22 -22.51 1.31
N GLU A 604 -19.09 -23.80 1.60
CA GLU A 604 -17.82 -24.45 1.87
C GLU A 604 -16.93 -24.45 0.62
N MET A 605 -17.46 -24.81 -0.55
CA MET A 605 -16.77 -24.70 -1.84
C MET A 605 -16.37 -23.23 -2.13
N GLY A 606 -17.28 -22.28 -1.92
CA GLY A 606 -17.01 -20.85 -2.07
C GLY A 606 -15.90 -20.37 -1.12
N SER A 607 -15.91 -20.86 0.12
CA SER A 607 -14.87 -20.59 1.11
C SER A 607 -13.51 -21.19 0.70
N ILE A 608 -13.47 -22.41 0.23
CA ILE A 608 -12.25 -23.08 -0.26
C ILE A 608 -11.67 -22.31 -1.45
N ILE A 609 -12.51 -21.95 -2.43
CA ILE A 609 -12.09 -21.14 -3.59
C ILE A 609 -11.58 -19.78 -3.12
N GLY A 610 -12.33 -19.08 -2.27
CA GLY A 610 -11.96 -17.77 -1.72
C GLY A 610 -10.63 -17.81 -0.95
N THR A 611 -10.43 -18.85 -0.14
CA THR A 611 -9.18 -19.07 0.61
C THR A 611 -8.00 -19.32 -0.33
N SER A 612 -8.19 -20.17 -1.34
CA SER A 612 -7.17 -20.47 -2.35
C SER A 612 -6.76 -19.21 -3.13
N LEU A 613 -7.72 -18.41 -3.57
CA LEU A 613 -7.49 -17.15 -4.24
C LEU A 613 -6.77 -16.12 -3.33
N THR A 614 -7.10 -16.10 -2.04
CA THR A 614 -6.45 -15.26 -1.04
C THR A 614 -4.98 -15.64 -0.87
N ILE A 615 -4.64 -16.92 -0.84
CA ILE A 615 -3.25 -17.42 -0.76
C ILE A 615 -2.46 -16.99 -2.01
N ILE A 616 -3.02 -17.13 -3.21
CA ILE A 616 -2.36 -16.68 -4.46
C ILE A 616 -2.13 -15.16 -4.43
N SER A 617 -3.09 -14.39 -3.94
CA SER A 617 -2.96 -12.94 -3.78
C SER A 617 -1.86 -12.57 -2.78
N LEU A 618 -1.71 -13.33 -1.69
CA LEU A 618 -0.64 -13.12 -0.71
C LEU A 618 0.75 -13.31 -1.34
N VAL A 619 0.92 -14.33 -2.19
CA VAL A 619 2.18 -14.54 -2.93
C VAL A 619 2.48 -13.34 -3.82
N SER A 620 1.49 -12.81 -4.55
CA SER A 620 1.65 -11.61 -5.39
C SER A 620 2.08 -10.39 -4.57
N ILE A 621 1.53 -10.21 -3.37
CA ILE A 621 1.89 -9.16 -2.41
C ILE A 621 3.36 -9.31 -1.95
N ILE A 622 3.81 -10.53 -1.64
CA ILE A 622 5.20 -10.80 -1.24
C ILE A 622 6.15 -10.44 -2.38
N VAL A 623 5.84 -10.83 -3.60
CA VAL A 623 6.65 -10.47 -4.79
C VAL A 623 6.73 -8.96 -4.96
N ALA A 624 5.61 -8.24 -4.82
CA ALA A 624 5.58 -6.78 -4.86
C ALA A 624 6.45 -6.16 -3.75
N ALA A 625 6.40 -6.70 -2.53
CA ALA A 625 7.23 -6.25 -1.41
C ALA A 625 8.73 -6.41 -1.68
N ILE A 626 9.14 -7.56 -2.23
CA ILE A 626 10.53 -7.82 -2.61
C ILE A 626 10.98 -6.87 -3.71
N MET A 627 10.13 -6.62 -4.72
CA MET A 627 10.42 -5.68 -5.80
C MET A 627 10.70 -4.27 -5.24
N ILE A 628 9.84 -3.77 -4.36
CA ILE A 628 10.04 -2.46 -3.70
C ILE A 628 11.35 -2.45 -2.92
N LEU A 629 11.64 -3.49 -2.14
CA LEU A 629 12.86 -3.58 -1.34
C LEU A 629 14.12 -3.50 -2.20
N VAL A 630 14.18 -4.29 -3.28
CA VAL A 630 15.34 -4.33 -4.20
C VAL A 630 15.54 -2.97 -4.86
N VAL A 631 14.48 -2.37 -5.33
CA VAL A 631 14.57 -1.10 -6.05
C VAL A 631 14.90 0.06 -5.12
N MET A 632 14.31 0.12 -3.94
CA MET A 632 14.69 1.11 -2.93
C MET A 632 16.15 0.94 -2.50
N TYR A 633 16.65 -0.30 -2.43
CA TYR A 633 18.05 -0.56 -2.19
C TYR A 633 18.95 -0.01 -3.30
N MET A 634 18.58 -0.21 -4.58
CA MET A 634 19.29 0.37 -5.73
C MET A 634 19.25 1.91 -5.68
N SER A 635 18.09 2.51 -5.40
CA SER A 635 17.95 3.96 -5.26
C SER A 635 18.88 4.53 -4.19
N VAL A 636 19.02 3.86 -3.05
CA VAL A 636 19.96 4.27 -1.98
C VAL A 636 21.41 4.17 -2.46
N THR A 637 21.80 3.10 -3.17
CA THR A 637 23.19 2.92 -3.64
C THR A 637 23.56 3.93 -4.71
N GLU A 638 22.69 4.25 -5.64
CA GLU A 638 22.91 5.28 -6.66
C GLU A 638 23.06 6.69 -6.05
N ARG A 639 22.37 6.96 -4.94
CA ARG A 639 22.35 8.28 -4.29
C ARG A 639 23.24 8.37 -3.06
N THR A 640 24.21 7.46 -2.93
CA THR A 640 25.13 7.42 -1.77
C THR A 640 25.85 8.74 -1.59
N LYS A 641 26.33 9.38 -2.68
CA LYS A 641 27.02 10.67 -2.64
C LYS A 641 26.11 11.82 -2.14
N GLU A 642 24.84 11.84 -2.56
CA GLU A 642 23.85 12.82 -2.06
C GLU A 642 23.62 12.66 -0.55
N ILE A 643 23.55 11.41 -0.07
CA ILE A 643 23.42 11.11 1.37
C ILE A 643 24.66 11.62 2.14
N GLY A 644 25.86 11.46 1.57
CA GLY A 644 27.10 11.98 2.11
C GLY A 644 27.06 13.50 2.27
N VAL A 645 26.60 14.22 1.25
CA VAL A 645 26.40 15.68 1.26
C VAL A 645 25.41 16.10 2.35
N LEU A 646 24.24 15.45 2.41
CA LEU A 646 23.24 15.74 3.44
C LEU A 646 23.82 15.60 4.86
N LYS A 647 24.60 14.54 5.09
CA LYS A 647 25.25 14.30 6.39
C LYS A 647 26.35 15.31 6.70
N SER A 648 27.11 15.76 5.70
CA SER A 648 28.15 16.79 5.90
C SER A 648 27.58 18.13 6.29
N ILE A 649 26.37 18.48 5.83
CA ILE A 649 25.66 19.69 6.25
C ILE A 649 24.83 19.51 7.53
N GLY A 650 24.97 18.35 8.23
CA GLY A 650 24.39 18.09 9.54
C GLY A 650 23.04 17.41 9.53
N ALA A 651 22.64 16.68 8.46
CA ALA A 651 21.44 15.86 8.46
C ALA A 651 21.59 14.67 9.42
N ARG A 652 20.59 14.48 10.28
CA ARG A 652 20.53 13.38 11.25
C ARG A 652 20.17 12.06 10.57
N LYS A 653 20.52 10.94 11.24
CA LYS A 653 20.07 9.60 10.80
C LYS A 653 18.55 9.51 10.64
N THR A 654 17.81 10.19 11.52
CA THR A 654 16.33 10.26 11.45
C THR A 654 15.83 11.06 10.25
N ASP A 655 16.54 12.10 9.84
CA ASP A 655 16.16 12.94 8.71
C ASP A 655 16.34 12.19 7.39
N ILE A 656 17.48 11.50 7.24
CA ILE A 656 17.73 10.60 6.10
C ILE A 656 16.67 9.48 6.05
N LYS A 657 16.39 8.83 7.19
CA LYS A 657 15.34 7.79 7.25
C LYS A 657 13.97 8.34 6.82
N ARG A 658 13.60 9.56 7.28
CA ARG A 658 12.34 10.20 6.89
C ARG A 658 12.24 10.48 5.39
N ILE A 659 13.31 10.94 4.75
CA ILE A 659 13.35 11.20 3.31
C ILE A 659 13.02 9.90 2.55
N PHE A 660 13.75 8.81 2.83
CA PHE A 660 13.55 7.53 2.12
C PHE A 660 12.23 6.85 2.46
N THR A 661 11.73 6.95 3.71
CA THR A 661 10.40 6.43 4.05
C THR A 661 9.29 7.24 3.40
N SER A 662 9.44 8.55 3.24
CA SER A 662 8.50 9.39 2.48
C SER A 662 8.51 9.04 0.98
N GLU A 663 9.67 8.70 0.42
CA GLU A 663 9.79 8.22 -0.96
C GLU A 663 9.06 6.89 -1.16
N SER A 664 9.21 5.93 -0.22
CA SER A 664 8.47 4.67 -0.22
C SER A 664 6.96 4.88 -0.10
N LEU A 665 6.53 5.81 0.76
CA LEU A 665 5.11 6.19 0.91
C LEU A 665 4.53 6.71 -0.41
N LEU A 666 5.22 7.64 -1.07
CA LEU A 666 4.78 8.19 -2.35
C LEU A 666 4.73 7.13 -3.46
N LEU A 667 5.72 6.21 -3.49
CA LEU A 667 5.71 5.06 -4.40
C LEU A 667 4.52 4.16 -4.11
N GLY A 668 4.18 3.89 -2.84
CA GLY A 668 3.01 3.11 -2.47
C GLY A 668 1.70 3.73 -2.95
N ILE A 669 1.53 5.04 -2.77
CA ILE A 669 0.36 5.76 -3.26
C ILE A 669 0.28 5.67 -4.80
N LEU A 670 1.38 5.95 -5.50
CA LEU A 670 1.43 5.89 -6.96
C LEU A 670 1.12 4.48 -7.48
N SER A 671 1.74 3.44 -6.88
CA SER A 671 1.51 2.04 -7.23
C SER A 671 0.08 1.60 -6.96
N GLY A 672 -0.51 2.07 -5.84
CA GLY A 672 -1.91 1.80 -5.51
C GLY A 672 -2.87 2.39 -6.54
N ILE A 673 -2.65 3.64 -6.97
CA ILE A 673 -3.47 4.29 -8.00
C ILE A 673 -3.34 3.55 -9.34
N ILE A 674 -2.11 3.25 -9.78
CA ILE A 674 -1.88 2.52 -11.03
C ILE A 674 -2.48 1.10 -10.93
N GLY A 675 -2.35 0.45 -9.75
CA GLY A 675 -2.91 -0.87 -9.47
C GLY A 675 -4.43 -0.90 -9.56
N LEU A 676 -5.12 0.16 -9.07
CA LEU A 676 -6.57 0.31 -9.21
C LEU A 676 -7.01 0.44 -10.67
N VAL A 677 -6.30 1.26 -11.45
CA VAL A 677 -6.57 1.40 -12.90
C VAL A 677 -6.34 0.08 -13.62
N PHE A 678 -5.25 -0.59 -13.31
CA PHE A 678 -4.91 -1.89 -13.89
C PHE A 678 -5.93 -2.98 -13.50
N ALA A 679 -6.37 -3.00 -12.22
CA ALA A 679 -7.43 -3.87 -11.77
C ALA A 679 -8.75 -3.65 -12.52
N GLY A 680 -9.14 -2.38 -12.73
CA GLY A 680 -10.35 -2.04 -13.49
C GLY A 680 -10.31 -2.59 -14.92
N ILE A 681 -9.14 -2.48 -15.59
CA ILE A 681 -8.95 -3.04 -16.93
C ILE A 681 -9.04 -4.58 -16.89
N LEU A 682 -8.38 -5.23 -15.92
CA LEU A 682 -8.44 -6.69 -15.77
C LEU A 682 -9.86 -7.18 -15.49
N ILE A 683 -10.60 -6.52 -14.59
CA ILE A 683 -11.99 -6.84 -14.28
C ILE A 683 -12.86 -6.73 -15.54
N LEU A 684 -12.68 -5.67 -16.33
CA LEU A 684 -13.42 -5.49 -17.59
C LEU A 684 -13.12 -6.61 -18.60
N ILE A 685 -11.84 -6.94 -18.79
CA ILE A 685 -11.42 -8.03 -19.70
C ILE A 685 -12.02 -9.37 -19.21
N THR A 686 -11.90 -9.66 -17.92
CA THR A 686 -12.40 -10.91 -17.32
C THR A 686 -13.93 -10.99 -17.43
N TYR A 687 -14.62 -9.86 -17.20
CA TYR A 687 -16.08 -9.77 -17.34
C TYR A 687 -16.53 -10.10 -18.78
N VAL A 688 -15.91 -9.45 -19.77
CA VAL A 688 -16.24 -9.70 -21.19
C VAL A 688 -15.91 -11.14 -21.59
N ALA A 689 -14.77 -11.67 -21.15
CA ALA A 689 -14.39 -13.05 -21.46
C ALA A 689 -15.37 -14.05 -20.85
N LEU A 690 -15.70 -13.92 -19.56
CA LEU A 690 -16.61 -14.85 -18.87
C LEU A 690 -18.02 -14.80 -19.45
N THR A 691 -18.57 -13.62 -19.74
CA THR A 691 -19.88 -13.47 -20.35
C THR A 691 -19.94 -14.08 -21.76
N SER A 692 -18.83 -13.97 -22.53
CA SER A 692 -18.80 -14.50 -23.91
C SER A 692 -18.60 -16.01 -23.96
N PHE A 693 -17.84 -16.62 -23.04
CA PHE A 693 -17.50 -18.04 -23.09
C PHE A 693 -18.35 -18.91 -22.17
N VAL A 694 -18.80 -18.37 -21.03
CA VAL A 694 -19.50 -19.14 -19.99
C VAL A 694 -20.95 -18.67 -19.80
N GLY A 695 -21.32 -17.51 -20.37
CA GLY A 695 -22.64 -16.90 -20.18
C GLY A 695 -22.85 -16.27 -18.79
N LEU A 696 -21.87 -16.39 -17.90
CA LEU A 696 -21.92 -15.94 -16.50
C LEU A 696 -20.67 -15.11 -16.18
N ALA A 697 -20.83 -14.03 -15.43
CA ALA A 697 -19.70 -13.24 -14.93
C ALA A 697 -19.83 -12.99 -13.41
N PRO A 698 -19.42 -13.95 -12.58
CA PRO A 698 -19.50 -13.82 -11.12
C PRO A 698 -18.41 -12.87 -10.62
N LEU A 699 -18.55 -11.58 -10.92
CA LEU A 699 -17.64 -10.50 -10.50
C LEU A 699 -18.42 -9.45 -9.74
N SER A 700 -18.10 -9.26 -8.46
CA SER A 700 -18.72 -8.25 -7.60
C SER A 700 -17.66 -7.24 -7.13
N PHE A 701 -17.76 -6.00 -7.58
CA PHE A 701 -16.87 -4.92 -7.15
C PHE A 701 -17.51 -4.14 -6.01
N LYS A 702 -16.91 -4.23 -4.82
CA LYS A 702 -17.36 -3.48 -3.64
C LYS A 702 -16.50 -2.23 -3.46
N TRP A 703 -17.12 -1.06 -3.23
CA TRP A 703 -16.46 0.24 -3.16
C TRP A 703 -15.28 0.30 -2.15
N TYR A 704 -15.36 -0.44 -1.05
CA TYR A 704 -14.30 -0.47 -0.03
C TYR A 704 -13.01 -1.18 -0.48
N TYR A 705 -13.02 -1.95 -1.59
CA TYR A 705 -11.80 -2.54 -2.16
C TYR A 705 -10.78 -1.48 -2.59
N ILE A 706 -11.25 -0.26 -2.95
CA ILE A 706 -10.37 0.87 -3.25
C ILE A 706 -9.50 1.20 -2.04
N PHE A 707 -10.09 1.28 -0.85
CA PHE A 707 -9.37 1.60 0.38
C PHE A 707 -8.45 0.47 0.83
N ILE A 708 -8.89 -0.78 0.69
CA ILE A 708 -8.05 -1.96 0.97
C ILE A 708 -6.82 -1.94 0.06
N ALA A 709 -6.98 -1.74 -1.23
CA ALA A 709 -5.89 -1.70 -2.20
C ALA A 709 -4.87 -0.59 -1.90
N LEU A 710 -5.34 0.64 -1.65
CA LEU A 710 -4.49 1.76 -1.28
C LEU A 710 -3.81 1.52 0.07
N GLY A 711 -4.54 1.04 1.06
CA GLY A 711 -4.00 0.73 2.39
C GLY A 711 -2.90 -0.34 2.33
N VAL A 712 -3.17 -1.45 1.67
CA VAL A 712 -2.20 -2.56 1.47
C VAL A 712 -0.97 -2.07 0.71
N SER A 713 -1.16 -1.31 -0.39
CA SER A 713 -0.06 -0.73 -1.17
C SER A 713 0.84 0.16 -0.34
N ILE A 714 0.27 1.06 0.46
CA ILE A 714 1.00 1.98 1.33
C ILE A 714 1.76 1.21 2.43
N ILE A 715 1.09 0.28 3.11
CA ILE A 715 1.69 -0.50 4.19
C ILE A 715 2.88 -1.29 3.68
N ILE A 716 2.72 -2.02 2.57
CA ILE A 716 3.78 -2.83 1.98
C ILE A 716 4.95 -1.97 1.54
N SER A 717 4.66 -0.84 0.85
CA SER A 717 5.71 0.06 0.36
C SER A 717 6.52 0.67 1.51
N VAL A 718 5.85 1.09 2.59
CA VAL A 718 6.53 1.64 3.77
C VAL A 718 7.36 0.57 4.47
N LEU A 719 6.81 -0.62 4.71
CA LEU A 719 7.52 -1.72 5.38
C LEU A 719 8.74 -2.16 4.58
N SER A 720 8.58 -2.38 3.27
CA SER A 720 9.69 -2.77 2.38
C SER A 720 10.77 -1.70 2.27
N GLY A 721 10.39 -0.41 2.33
CA GLY A 721 11.30 0.72 2.29
C GLY A 721 12.05 0.99 3.61
N LEU A 722 11.60 0.47 4.75
CA LEU A 722 12.23 0.72 6.07
C LEU A 722 13.66 0.19 6.16
N TYR A 723 13.94 -0.98 5.60
CA TYR A 723 15.28 -1.58 5.63
C TYR A 723 16.28 -0.74 4.82
N PRO A 724 16.05 -0.43 3.51
CA PRO A 724 16.93 0.44 2.74
C PRO A 724 17.11 1.84 3.37
N ALA A 725 16.02 2.44 3.87
CA ALA A 725 16.05 3.74 4.54
C ALA A 725 16.94 3.73 5.80
N THR A 726 16.88 2.65 6.57
CA THR A 726 17.72 2.49 7.76
C THR A 726 19.20 2.30 7.39
N ARG A 727 19.48 1.57 6.30
CA ARG A 727 20.83 1.38 5.78
C ARG A 727 21.40 2.71 5.25
N ALA A 728 20.62 3.48 4.49
CA ALA A 728 20.97 4.82 4.04
C ALA A 728 21.34 5.74 5.21
N ALA A 729 20.55 5.70 6.29
CA ALA A 729 20.78 6.49 7.49
C ALA A 729 22.06 6.10 8.24
N ARG A 730 22.56 4.88 8.08
CA ARG A 730 23.78 4.38 8.73
C ARG A 730 25.05 4.53 7.89
N LEU A 731 24.97 4.99 6.64
CA LEU A 731 26.14 5.21 5.79
C LEU A 731 27.13 6.18 6.47
N ASP A 732 28.42 5.87 6.38
CA ASP A 732 29.49 6.78 6.81
C ASP A 732 29.58 7.96 5.83
N PRO A 733 29.55 9.23 6.31
CA PRO A 733 29.62 10.39 5.43
C PRO A 733 30.93 10.47 4.64
N VAL A 734 32.07 10.04 5.21
CA VAL A 734 33.38 10.07 4.55
C VAL A 734 33.43 9.05 3.42
N GLU A 735 32.96 7.81 3.66
CA GLU A 735 32.88 6.79 2.61
C GLU A 735 31.87 7.18 1.51
N ALA A 736 30.74 7.77 1.91
CA ALA A 736 29.71 8.19 0.97
C ALA A 736 30.18 9.30 0.01
N LEU A 737 31.02 10.23 0.48
CA LEU A 737 31.57 11.31 -0.31
C LEU A 737 32.74 10.86 -1.23
N ARG A 738 33.46 9.79 -0.86
CA ARG A 738 34.60 9.23 -1.64
C ARG A 738 34.18 8.30 -2.78
N ARG A 739 32.95 7.78 -2.76
CA ARG A 739 32.49 6.93 -3.86
C ARG A 739 32.33 7.76 -5.13
N GLU A 740 33.03 7.38 -6.18
CA GLU A 740 32.91 7.94 -7.53
C GLU A 740 31.60 7.50 -8.21
#